data_2a45493b60d2c15392d2875029e7cb40
#
_entry.id   2a45493b60d2c15392d2875029e7cb40
#
_cell.length_a   1.000
_cell.length_b   1.000
_cell.length_c   1.000
_cell.angle_alpha   90.00
_cell.angle_beta   90.00
_cell.angle_gamma   90.00
#
_symmetry.space_group_name_H-M   'P 1'
#
loop_
_entity.id
_entity.type
_entity.pdbx_description
1 polymer ?
#
loop_
_entity_poly.entity_id
_entity_poly.type
_entity_poly.pdbx_seq_one_letter_code
_entity_poly.pdbx_strand_id
1 'polypeptide(L)'
;MTDFFKKGEIVSVQVTQPIGTALSYKVPSEGCYLGSYVQVTLGQKEVIGVVWGLSTINLEADKIKVILKTLKIKPMTNELMNFLEKVSLYTITPLSSVLRLATRVPNLGSAEVMNKKYSFSSDEIKKLTTSRSKVLNFLKENHNLNFELSEIVKKCGVSPSVIHGLVSLEAISVDYTPKDQEFLSLNPFVKDKLLTDEQTLAVKKIRGAGTCNTILLKGVTGSGKTEVYLECIADCIKENKQALVLLPEIGLTAEFLARVEARFGARPGEWHSGINVTERRRVWKMVSQGKLQLVVGARSALFLPFQTLGLIVVDEEHDHSYKQDDGVLYNARDMAVFRGSLSTARVVLASATPSLESWVNARKGKYFGVNLEWRYGGATLPSITAIDMRSESLSSGKWISPTLLDKIKEKLEKGEQTLLFLNRRGYAPVTICRSCGEQISCNQCDSRMVQHRFVERLICHQCGKTSKIPNKCNSCNSDNTLSVVGPGIERLAEEVTKLFPTARIGVLSSDLFSTPASLRKQLSEIENGNIDIIVGTQLVAKGHNFPKLTLVGVIDADLGLQGADLRAAERTFQLINQVSGRAGRQNKAGETLIQTYDPEHRVIRALLEADLEKFWSLEASDREKAGAPPFGRFAGIILSGANLKNVEDIGKILFNNSTNLRNSGVQIFGPAPAPFSRIKGKYRQRMLVKAEKDFPIQRFLKNWVLTLKSQKGVRIQIDIDPYNFL
;
A
#
# COMPACT_ATOMS: atom_id res chain seq x y z
N MET A 1 17.18 -3.86 29.39
CA MET A 1 17.33 -2.50 29.90
C MET A 1 17.91 -1.67 28.76
N THR A 2 17.37 -0.48 28.48
CA THR A 2 17.95 0.43 27.48
C THR A 2 19.17 1.10 28.11
N ASP A 3 20.30 1.09 27.41
CA ASP A 3 21.56 1.70 27.88
C ASP A 3 21.35 3.20 28.08
N PHE A 4 21.75 3.71 29.25
CA PHE A 4 21.70 5.12 29.59
C PHE A 4 23.09 5.75 29.45
N PHE A 5 23.17 6.83 28.71
CA PHE A 5 24.39 7.60 28.47
C PHE A 5 24.40 8.87 29.32
N LYS A 6 25.52 9.07 30.04
CA LYS A 6 25.70 10.17 30.98
C LYS A 6 26.22 11.43 30.28
N LYS A 7 26.06 12.58 30.93
CA LYS A 7 26.60 13.88 30.48
C LYS A 7 28.05 13.75 30.03
N GLY A 8 28.34 14.27 28.85
CA GLY A 8 29.68 14.34 28.30
C GLY A 8 30.12 13.10 27.52
N GLU A 9 29.45 11.96 27.66
CA GLU A 9 29.71 10.79 26.81
C GLU A 9 29.45 11.11 25.34
N ILE A 10 30.19 10.46 24.46
CA ILE A 10 30.05 10.68 23.02
C ILE A 10 29.23 9.57 22.45
N VAL A 11 28.05 9.93 21.91
CA VAL A 11 27.12 9.00 21.29
C VAL A 11 27.06 9.17 19.79
N SER A 12 26.77 8.07 19.10
CA SER A 12 26.47 8.01 17.69
C SER A 12 24.99 8.37 17.49
N VAL A 13 24.70 9.38 16.67
CA VAL A 13 23.34 9.81 16.34
C VAL A 13 23.08 9.59 14.85
N GLN A 14 22.08 8.77 14.55
CA GLN A 14 21.61 8.59 13.19
C GLN A 14 20.59 9.68 12.86
N VAL A 15 20.94 10.58 11.96
CA VAL A 15 20.05 11.67 11.52
C VAL A 15 19.13 11.22 10.39
N THR A 16 18.03 11.94 10.21
CA THR A 16 17.03 11.64 9.16
C THR A 16 17.40 12.20 7.78
N GLN A 17 18.44 13.01 7.67
CA GLN A 17 18.99 13.51 6.40
C GLN A 17 19.79 12.40 5.70
N PRO A 18 19.87 12.40 4.36
CA PRO A 18 20.52 11.35 3.58
C PRO A 18 22.06 11.39 3.71
N ILE A 19 22.54 11.17 4.92
CA ILE A 19 23.96 11.02 5.24
C ILE A 19 24.26 9.55 5.41
N GLY A 20 25.36 9.10 4.81
CA GLY A 20 25.73 7.69 4.77
C GLY A 20 26.14 7.08 6.11
N THR A 21 26.54 7.90 7.08
CA THR A 21 27.07 7.47 8.39
C THR A 21 26.36 8.20 9.52
N ALA A 22 26.32 7.56 10.69
CA ALA A 22 25.93 8.23 11.92
C ALA A 22 26.97 9.26 12.33
N LEU A 23 26.55 10.30 13.03
CA LEU A 23 27.40 11.41 13.47
C LEU A 23 27.59 11.37 14.98
N SER A 24 28.76 11.83 15.47
CA SER A 24 29.10 11.85 16.88
C SER A 24 28.67 13.16 17.55
N TYR A 25 27.99 13.04 18.71
CA TYR A 25 27.56 14.17 19.52
C TYR A 25 27.83 13.89 21.01
N LYS A 26 28.07 14.96 21.79
CA LYS A 26 28.15 14.87 23.24
C LYS A 26 26.73 14.82 23.84
N VAL A 27 26.58 14.01 24.85
CA VAL A 27 25.34 13.87 25.64
C VAL A 27 25.13 15.11 26.53
N PRO A 28 23.92 15.72 26.56
CA PRO A 28 23.60 16.89 27.36
C PRO A 28 23.51 16.54 28.86
N SER A 29 23.24 17.57 29.70
CA SER A 29 23.20 17.42 31.16
C SER A 29 22.17 16.43 31.67
N GLU A 30 21.04 16.31 31.00
CA GLU A 30 19.95 15.39 31.36
C GLU A 30 20.24 13.92 31.01
N GLY A 31 21.31 13.64 30.25
CA GLY A 31 21.56 12.31 29.73
C GLY A 31 20.60 11.91 28.61
N CYS A 32 20.80 10.73 28.05
CA CYS A 32 19.84 10.14 27.09
C CYS A 32 19.96 8.62 27.07
N TYR A 33 18.92 7.96 26.58
CA TYR A 33 18.89 6.50 26.42
C TYR A 33 19.21 6.11 24.98
N LEU A 34 19.65 4.88 24.80
CA LEU A 34 19.69 4.26 23.48
C LEU A 34 18.29 4.34 22.86
N GLY A 35 18.21 4.75 21.57
CA GLY A 35 16.92 4.96 20.89
C GLY A 35 16.25 6.30 21.18
N SER A 36 16.81 7.17 22.05
CA SER A 36 16.25 8.51 22.32
C SER A 36 16.21 9.35 21.04
N TYR A 37 15.07 10.01 20.82
CA TYR A 37 14.94 11.01 19.77
C TYR A 37 15.56 12.31 20.23
N VAL A 38 16.46 12.85 19.43
CA VAL A 38 17.24 14.05 19.78
C VAL A 38 17.22 15.09 18.68
N GLN A 39 17.36 16.36 19.07
CA GLN A 39 17.57 17.47 18.16
C GLN A 39 19.05 17.82 18.17
N VAL A 40 19.66 17.84 17.00
CA VAL A 40 21.10 18.07 16.82
C VAL A 40 21.36 19.07 15.70
N THR A 41 22.52 19.73 15.73
CA THR A 41 22.94 20.63 14.65
C THR A 41 23.66 19.86 13.56
N LEU A 42 23.23 20.04 12.32
CA LEU A 42 23.89 19.55 11.11
C LEU A 42 24.25 20.74 10.21
N GLY A 43 25.53 21.10 10.19
CA GLY A 43 25.97 22.38 9.62
C GLY A 43 25.34 23.55 10.38
N GLN A 44 24.49 24.32 9.70
CA GLN A 44 23.73 25.46 10.28
C GLN A 44 22.25 25.09 10.56
N LYS A 45 21.82 23.86 10.27
CA LYS A 45 20.42 23.43 10.43
C LYS A 45 20.26 22.56 11.65
N GLU A 46 19.15 22.73 12.33
CA GLU A 46 18.69 21.79 13.36
C GLU A 46 17.92 20.65 12.72
N VAL A 47 18.26 19.43 13.10
CA VAL A 47 17.67 18.21 12.53
C VAL A 47 17.35 17.21 13.64
N ILE A 48 16.41 16.33 13.36
CA ILE A 48 16.08 15.24 14.27
C ILE A 48 16.95 14.03 13.95
N GLY A 49 17.44 13.39 14.99
CA GLY A 49 18.12 12.11 14.94
C GLY A 49 17.68 11.18 16.05
N VAL A 50 18.22 9.98 16.04
CA VAL A 50 18.02 8.95 17.07
C VAL A 50 19.38 8.51 17.56
N VAL A 51 19.54 8.38 18.87
CA VAL A 51 20.76 7.88 19.52
C VAL A 51 20.91 6.41 19.20
N TRP A 52 22.03 6.04 18.57
CA TRP A 52 22.25 4.69 18.01
C TRP A 52 23.25 3.84 18.79
N GLY A 53 23.96 4.43 19.75
CA GLY A 53 24.96 3.76 20.59
C GLY A 53 26.10 4.69 20.96
N LEU A 54 27.14 4.17 21.59
CA LEU A 54 28.38 4.88 21.81
C LEU A 54 29.09 5.15 20.47
N SER A 55 29.76 6.29 20.36
CA SER A 55 30.57 6.58 19.18
C SER A 55 31.87 5.80 19.23
N THR A 56 32.19 5.13 18.11
CA THR A 56 33.46 4.44 17.91
C THR A 56 34.52 5.32 17.23
N ILE A 57 34.16 6.55 16.86
CA ILE A 57 35.02 7.46 16.11
C ILE A 57 35.84 8.28 17.10
N ASN A 58 37.14 8.19 17.00
CA ASN A 58 38.09 8.96 17.81
C ASN A 58 38.27 10.36 17.18
N LEU A 59 37.44 11.32 17.58
CA LEU A 59 37.50 12.72 17.19
C LEU A 59 38.01 13.54 18.37
N GLU A 60 38.73 14.63 18.09
CA GLU A 60 39.11 15.63 19.12
C GLU A 60 37.82 16.11 19.82
N ALA A 61 37.80 15.96 21.14
CA ALA A 61 36.62 16.25 21.95
C ALA A 61 36.03 17.64 21.74
N ASP A 62 36.87 18.62 21.46
CA ASP A 62 36.46 20.02 21.30
C ASP A 62 35.73 20.33 19.99
N LYS A 63 35.88 19.45 18.99
CA LYS A 63 35.14 19.54 17.70
C LYS A 63 33.77 18.90 17.71
N ILE A 64 33.42 18.16 18.77
CA ILE A 64 32.15 17.42 18.86
C ILE A 64 31.10 18.34 19.49
N LYS A 65 30.02 18.58 18.72
CA LYS A 65 28.85 19.37 19.17
C LYS A 65 28.04 18.61 20.19
N VAL A 66 27.35 19.34 21.08
CA VAL A 66 26.43 18.80 22.07
C VAL A 66 25.06 18.58 21.42
N ILE A 67 24.33 17.56 21.84
CA ILE A 67 22.91 17.37 21.53
C ILE A 67 22.15 18.59 22.09
N LEU A 68 21.36 19.26 21.23
CA LEU A 68 20.62 20.47 21.62
C LEU A 68 19.52 20.17 22.62
N LYS A 69 18.79 19.07 22.38
CA LYS A 69 17.62 18.67 23.19
C LYS A 69 17.32 17.20 23.01
N THR A 70 17.02 16.52 24.12
CA THR A 70 16.39 15.20 24.11
C THR A 70 14.87 15.39 24.09
N LEU A 71 14.20 14.76 23.11
CA LEU A 71 12.76 14.91 22.93
C LEU A 71 12.00 14.07 23.98
N LYS A 72 10.91 14.60 24.51
CA LYS A 72 10.03 13.89 25.47
C LYS A 72 9.15 12.85 24.77
N ILE A 73 9.79 11.89 24.12
CA ILE A 73 9.18 10.78 23.41
C ILE A 73 9.82 9.50 23.94
N LYS A 74 9.06 8.42 24.09
CA LYS A 74 9.64 7.13 24.46
C LYS A 74 10.73 6.74 23.46
N PRO A 75 11.87 6.23 23.91
CA PRO A 75 12.93 5.77 23.03
C PRO A 75 12.45 4.74 22.02
N MET A 76 13.04 4.74 20.83
CA MET A 76 12.84 3.69 19.84
C MET A 76 13.29 2.35 20.43
N THR A 77 12.50 1.31 20.24
CA THR A 77 12.84 -0.02 20.76
C THR A 77 14.05 -0.63 20.04
N ASN A 78 14.83 -1.44 20.73
CA ASN A 78 15.95 -2.18 20.13
C ASN A 78 15.48 -3.08 18.98
N GLU A 79 14.26 -3.63 19.07
CA GLU A 79 13.64 -4.40 17.98
C GLU A 79 13.53 -3.57 16.72
N LEU A 80 12.95 -2.36 16.83
CA LEU A 80 12.79 -1.48 15.66
C LEU A 80 14.14 -0.99 15.12
N MET A 81 15.08 -0.63 15.99
CA MET A 81 16.44 -0.24 15.56
C MET A 81 17.12 -1.35 14.75
N ASN A 82 17.10 -2.57 15.26
CA ASN A 82 17.65 -3.75 14.57
C ASN A 82 16.91 -4.02 13.25
N PHE A 83 15.59 -3.89 13.24
CA PHE A 83 14.80 -4.02 12.00
C PHE A 83 15.22 -2.99 10.94
N LEU A 84 15.36 -1.70 11.31
CA LEU A 84 15.79 -0.64 10.39
C LEU A 84 17.19 -0.88 9.84
N GLU A 85 18.15 -1.32 10.69
CA GLU A 85 19.50 -1.69 10.23
C GLU A 85 19.47 -2.82 9.21
N LYS A 86 18.74 -3.87 9.53
CA LYS A 86 18.62 -5.05 8.66
C LYS A 86 17.94 -4.70 7.33
N VAL A 87 16.89 -3.86 7.34
CA VAL A 87 16.26 -3.34 6.10
C VAL A 87 17.26 -2.51 5.29
N SER A 88 18.06 -1.66 5.95
CA SER A 88 19.13 -0.88 5.30
C SER A 88 20.14 -1.79 4.60
N LEU A 89 20.60 -2.83 5.29
CA LEU A 89 21.53 -3.82 4.74
C LEU A 89 20.90 -4.63 3.59
N TYR A 90 19.66 -5.07 3.75
CA TYR A 90 18.94 -5.85 2.74
C TYR A 90 18.72 -5.06 1.45
N THR A 91 18.26 -3.80 1.57
CA THR A 91 17.94 -2.94 0.42
C THR A 91 19.15 -2.18 -0.13
N ILE A 92 20.32 -2.31 0.49
CA ILE A 92 21.54 -1.54 0.17
C ILE A 92 21.24 -0.03 0.13
N THR A 93 20.44 0.44 1.09
CA THR A 93 20.02 1.83 1.19
C THR A 93 20.59 2.44 2.49
N PRO A 94 21.06 3.70 2.50
CA PRO A 94 21.55 4.33 3.72
C PRO A 94 20.53 4.25 4.87
N LEU A 95 21.01 3.94 6.08
CA LEU A 95 20.17 3.80 7.27
C LEU A 95 19.34 5.07 7.55
N SER A 96 19.89 6.25 7.28
CA SER A 96 19.16 7.52 7.35
C SER A 96 17.88 7.55 6.51
N SER A 97 17.90 6.94 5.32
CA SER A 97 16.73 6.86 4.44
C SER A 97 15.69 5.90 4.98
N VAL A 98 16.11 4.80 5.61
CA VAL A 98 15.21 3.82 6.24
C VAL A 98 14.65 4.38 7.55
N LEU A 99 15.47 5.04 8.39
CA LEU A 99 15.03 5.72 9.60
C LEU A 99 13.94 6.75 9.31
N ARG A 100 14.04 7.42 8.18
CA ARG A 100 13.03 8.38 7.73
C ARG A 100 11.65 7.76 7.55
N LEU A 101 11.53 6.46 7.24
CA LEU A 101 10.24 5.76 7.17
C LEU A 101 9.57 5.67 8.55
N ALA A 102 10.38 5.48 9.62
CA ALA A 102 9.89 5.40 11.00
C ALA A 102 9.61 6.77 11.64
N THR A 103 10.21 7.85 11.10
CA THR A 103 10.14 9.21 11.67
C THR A 103 9.44 10.22 10.78
N ARG A 104 8.72 9.77 9.74
CA ARG A 104 8.06 10.64 8.75
C ARG A 104 6.79 11.30 9.32
N VAL A 105 6.97 12.08 10.38
CA VAL A 105 5.91 12.88 11.01
C VAL A 105 6.36 14.33 11.09
N PRO A 106 5.57 15.28 10.60
CA PRO A 106 5.91 16.70 10.71
C PRO A 106 5.97 17.14 12.18
N ASN A 107 6.92 18.02 12.48
CA ASN A 107 7.10 18.61 13.80
C ASN A 107 7.28 17.59 14.94
N LEU A 108 7.98 16.49 14.66
CA LEU A 108 8.36 15.53 15.68
C LEU A 108 9.16 16.27 16.76
N GLY A 109 8.68 16.24 18.00
CA GLY A 109 9.33 16.94 19.13
C GLY A 109 8.86 18.37 19.37
N SER A 110 7.92 18.92 18.59
CA SER A 110 7.25 20.15 18.98
C SER A 110 6.44 19.97 20.26
N ALA A 111 6.31 21.04 21.03
CA ALA A 111 5.46 21.04 22.22
C ALA A 111 4.04 20.58 21.88
N GLU A 112 3.42 19.89 22.83
CA GLU A 112 2.04 19.43 22.67
C GLU A 112 1.12 20.65 22.47
N VAL A 113 0.38 20.66 21.39
CA VAL A 113 -0.59 21.72 21.14
C VAL A 113 -1.78 21.46 22.06
N MET A 114 -2.03 22.41 22.98
CA MET A 114 -3.13 22.35 23.92
C MET A 114 -4.31 23.12 23.35
N ASN A 115 -5.49 22.53 23.38
CA ASN A 115 -6.76 23.23 23.15
C ASN A 115 -7.23 23.83 24.46
N LYS A 116 -7.70 25.09 24.38
CA LYS A 116 -8.38 25.75 25.51
C LYS A 116 -9.82 25.28 25.52
N LYS A 117 -10.26 24.72 26.61
CA LYS A 117 -11.65 24.40 26.89
C LYS A 117 -12.16 25.27 28.02
N TYR A 118 -13.39 25.72 27.88
CA TYR A 118 -14.03 26.69 28.74
C TYR A 118 -15.20 26.02 29.46
N SER A 119 -15.26 26.20 30.80
CA SER A 119 -16.33 25.70 31.65
C SER A 119 -16.80 26.76 32.63
N PHE A 120 -17.98 26.58 33.18
CA PHE A 120 -18.52 27.46 34.20
C PHE A 120 -17.68 27.42 35.49
N SER A 121 -17.37 28.58 36.09
CA SER A 121 -16.59 28.67 37.34
C SER A 121 -17.39 29.36 38.45
N SER A 122 -17.92 30.58 38.22
CA SER A 122 -18.58 31.36 39.24
C SER A 122 -19.63 32.31 38.68
N ASP A 123 -20.65 32.64 39.47
CA ASP A 123 -21.69 33.64 39.18
C ASP A 123 -21.37 35.04 39.73
N GLU A 124 -20.26 35.22 40.45
CA GLU A 124 -19.93 36.47 41.14
C GLU A 124 -19.41 37.54 40.18
N ILE A 125 -20.30 38.19 39.41
CA ILE A 125 -19.97 39.27 38.53
C ILE A 125 -20.74 40.55 38.88
N LYS A 126 -20.03 41.64 39.18
CA LYS A 126 -20.62 42.95 39.53
C LYS A 126 -21.34 43.67 38.34
N LYS A 127 -21.10 43.31 37.09
CA LYS A 127 -21.79 43.86 35.90
C LYS A 127 -22.05 42.76 34.87
N LEU A 128 -23.31 42.36 34.74
CA LEU A 128 -23.78 41.37 33.76
C LEU A 128 -24.38 42.10 32.55
N THR A 129 -23.77 41.96 31.37
CA THR A 129 -24.38 42.38 30.09
C THR A 129 -25.18 41.23 29.51
N THR A 130 -26.14 41.52 28.63
CA THR A 130 -26.99 40.51 27.97
C THR A 130 -26.16 39.40 27.29
N SER A 131 -25.05 39.77 26.65
CA SER A 131 -24.16 38.82 26.01
C SER A 131 -23.39 37.95 26.99
N ARG A 132 -22.97 38.50 28.14
CA ARG A 132 -22.30 37.74 29.21
C ARG A 132 -23.27 36.77 29.88
N SER A 133 -24.52 37.23 30.14
CA SER A 133 -25.57 36.39 30.73
C SER A 133 -25.89 35.17 29.86
N LYS A 134 -25.98 35.35 28.52
CA LYS A 134 -26.20 34.24 27.59
C LYS A 134 -25.10 33.15 27.69
N VAL A 135 -23.83 33.56 27.76
CA VAL A 135 -22.70 32.61 27.87
C VAL A 135 -22.72 31.90 29.21
N LEU A 136 -22.92 32.61 30.31
CA LEU A 136 -22.95 32.02 31.65
C LEU A 136 -24.11 31.04 31.82
N ASN A 137 -25.34 31.42 31.38
CA ASN A 137 -26.47 30.51 31.44
C ASN A 137 -26.25 29.26 30.62
N PHE A 138 -25.71 29.38 29.40
CA PHE A 138 -25.36 28.22 28.58
C PHE A 138 -24.35 27.31 29.27
N LEU A 139 -23.27 27.84 29.84
CA LEU A 139 -22.26 27.04 30.53
C LEU A 139 -22.77 26.48 31.86
N LYS A 140 -23.65 27.18 32.56
CA LYS A 140 -24.27 26.73 33.83
C LYS A 140 -25.24 25.57 33.60
N GLU A 141 -26.07 25.65 32.56
CA GLU A 141 -26.95 24.56 32.14
C GLU A 141 -26.18 23.32 31.72
N ASN A 142 -24.91 23.48 31.30
CA ASN A 142 -24.00 22.43 30.87
C ASN A 142 -22.74 22.32 31.77
N HIS A 143 -22.87 22.52 33.07
CA HIS A 143 -21.78 22.64 34.06
C HIS A 143 -20.81 21.48 34.11
N ASN A 144 -21.21 20.28 33.63
CA ASN A 144 -20.37 19.08 33.55
C ASN A 144 -19.62 18.94 32.22
N LEU A 145 -19.74 19.90 31.30
CA LEU A 145 -19.15 19.86 29.98
C LEU A 145 -18.16 21.01 29.76
N ASN A 146 -17.10 20.72 29.03
CA ASN A 146 -16.10 21.70 28.61
C ASN A 146 -16.25 21.97 27.12
N PHE A 147 -16.33 23.25 26.73
CA PHE A 147 -16.58 23.67 25.35
C PHE A 147 -15.37 24.38 24.74
N GLU A 148 -15.19 24.26 23.41
CA GLU A 148 -14.24 25.09 22.68
C GLU A 148 -14.78 26.51 22.46
N LEU A 149 -13.88 27.49 22.30
CA LEU A 149 -14.26 28.89 22.06
C LEU A 149 -15.24 29.03 20.89
N SER A 150 -14.97 28.31 19.79
CA SER A 150 -15.80 28.31 18.57
C SER A 150 -17.20 27.77 18.80
N GLU A 151 -17.37 26.81 19.68
CA GLU A 151 -18.65 26.21 20.03
C GLU A 151 -19.53 27.21 20.85
N ILE A 152 -18.92 27.86 21.84
CA ILE A 152 -19.61 28.87 22.66
C ILE A 152 -20.01 30.06 21.80
N VAL A 153 -19.10 30.56 20.95
CA VAL A 153 -19.36 31.66 20.00
C VAL A 153 -20.55 31.31 19.11
N LYS A 154 -20.58 30.12 18.54
CA LYS A 154 -21.64 29.66 17.64
C LYS A 154 -22.99 29.47 18.37
N LYS A 155 -22.98 28.87 19.56
CA LYS A 155 -24.20 28.53 20.31
C LYS A 155 -24.81 29.76 20.99
N CYS A 156 -24.00 30.69 21.51
CA CYS A 156 -24.46 31.86 22.23
C CYS A 156 -24.63 33.12 21.33
N GLY A 157 -24.08 33.08 20.08
CA GLY A 157 -24.14 34.22 19.17
C GLY A 157 -23.35 35.44 19.67
N VAL A 158 -22.19 35.22 20.34
CA VAL A 158 -21.38 36.29 20.96
C VAL A 158 -20.00 36.36 20.31
N SER A 159 -19.32 37.50 20.48
CA SER A 159 -17.91 37.61 20.02
C SER A 159 -16.93 36.90 20.98
N PRO A 160 -15.78 36.47 20.51
CA PRO A 160 -14.73 35.90 21.34
C PRO A 160 -14.29 36.76 22.51
N SER A 161 -14.34 38.12 22.34
CA SER A 161 -13.99 39.09 23.38
C SER A 161 -14.85 39.00 24.63
N VAL A 162 -16.15 38.64 24.47
CA VAL A 162 -17.07 38.44 25.62
C VAL A 162 -16.59 37.27 26.47
N ILE A 163 -16.19 36.19 25.86
CA ILE A 163 -15.68 34.97 26.57
C ILE A 163 -14.36 35.29 27.24
N HIS A 164 -13.43 35.94 26.57
CA HIS A 164 -12.17 36.38 27.18
C HIS A 164 -12.39 37.33 28.35
N GLY A 165 -13.36 38.25 28.25
CA GLY A 165 -13.72 39.10 29.34
C GLY A 165 -14.34 38.39 30.55
N LEU A 166 -15.08 37.27 30.32
CA LEU A 166 -15.59 36.41 31.40
C LEU A 166 -14.47 35.57 32.05
N VAL A 167 -13.48 35.15 31.28
CA VAL A 167 -12.28 34.51 31.82
C VAL A 167 -11.48 35.44 32.70
N SER A 168 -11.28 36.71 32.27
CA SER A 168 -10.59 37.72 33.07
C SER A 168 -11.34 38.10 34.38
N LEU A 169 -12.62 37.79 34.46
CA LEU A 169 -13.46 37.97 35.65
C LEU A 169 -13.59 36.68 36.48
N GLU A 170 -12.82 35.63 36.14
CA GLU A 170 -12.84 34.33 36.78
C GLU A 170 -14.20 33.60 36.81
N ALA A 171 -15.16 34.09 36.02
CA ALA A 171 -16.47 33.48 35.89
C ALA A 171 -16.49 32.24 35.00
N ILE A 172 -15.47 32.12 34.13
CA ILE A 172 -15.22 30.97 33.27
C ILE A 172 -13.81 30.46 33.54
N SER A 173 -13.70 29.20 33.85
CA SER A 173 -12.40 28.52 33.94
C SER A 173 -11.91 28.08 32.56
N VAL A 174 -10.60 28.04 32.40
CA VAL A 174 -9.94 27.58 31.19
C VAL A 174 -9.11 26.35 31.48
N ASP A 175 -9.54 25.22 30.96
CA ASP A 175 -8.81 23.98 31.01
C ASP A 175 -8.00 23.78 29.73
N TYR A 176 -6.81 23.25 29.89
CA TYR A 176 -5.93 22.95 28.76
C TYR A 176 -5.97 21.43 28.51
N THR A 177 -6.58 21.01 27.43
CA THR A 177 -6.60 19.62 27.00
C THR A 177 -5.70 19.39 25.80
N PRO A 178 -4.99 18.25 25.74
CA PRO A 178 -4.21 17.93 24.54
C PRO A 178 -5.10 17.96 23.30
N LYS A 179 -4.62 18.62 22.23
CA LYS A 179 -5.33 18.63 20.95
C LYS A 179 -5.42 17.23 20.36
N ASP A 180 -4.38 16.43 20.57
CA ASP A 180 -4.34 15.04 20.13
C ASP A 180 -5.02 14.17 21.20
N GLN A 181 -6.35 14.01 21.09
CA GLN A 181 -7.12 13.15 21.98
C GLN A 181 -6.68 11.69 21.89
N GLU A 182 -6.72 10.95 22.99
CA GLU A 182 -6.44 9.53 23.00
C GLU A 182 -7.48 8.76 22.18
N PHE A 183 -7.08 7.61 21.64
CA PHE A 183 -8.03 6.69 21.00
C PHE A 183 -8.82 5.96 22.08
N LEU A 184 -10.08 5.65 21.79
CA LEU A 184 -10.87 4.77 22.65
C LEU A 184 -10.22 3.39 22.69
N SER A 185 -10.22 2.78 23.87
CA SER A 185 -9.68 1.43 24.03
C SER A 185 -10.57 0.41 23.31
N LEU A 186 -9.93 -0.48 22.59
CA LEU A 186 -10.58 -1.60 21.94
C LEU A 186 -10.93 -2.67 22.97
N ASN A 187 -12.16 -3.15 22.94
CA ASN A 187 -12.60 -4.22 23.83
C ASN A 187 -12.51 -5.59 23.13
N PRO A 188 -11.55 -6.47 23.51
CA PRO A 188 -11.39 -7.77 22.86
C PRO A 188 -12.52 -8.76 23.16
N PHE A 189 -13.39 -8.46 24.12
CA PHE A 189 -14.48 -9.35 24.54
C PHE A 189 -15.80 -9.10 23.82
N VAL A 190 -15.93 -7.98 23.09
CA VAL A 190 -17.09 -7.75 22.19
C VAL A 190 -17.11 -8.83 21.11
N LYS A 191 -18.27 -9.43 20.87
CA LYS A 191 -18.48 -10.38 19.79
C LYS A 191 -19.56 -9.83 18.86
N ASP A 192 -19.22 -9.57 17.62
CA ASP A 192 -20.14 -9.12 16.59
C ASP A 192 -20.75 -10.31 15.84
N LYS A 193 -19.92 -11.32 15.51
CA LYS A 193 -20.31 -12.48 14.70
C LYS A 193 -19.88 -13.79 15.36
N LEU A 194 -20.68 -14.82 15.12
CA LEU A 194 -20.31 -16.19 15.46
C LEU A 194 -19.41 -16.74 14.35
N LEU A 195 -18.29 -17.34 14.76
CA LEU A 195 -17.43 -18.06 13.84
C LEU A 195 -18.06 -19.38 13.43
N THR A 196 -17.84 -19.80 12.17
CA THR A 196 -18.13 -21.16 11.75
C THR A 196 -17.19 -22.17 12.43
N ASP A 197 -17.53 -23.46 12.36
CA ASP A 197 -16.65 -24.52 12.90
C ASP A 197 -15.27 -24.50 12.25
N GLU A 198 -15.21 -24.29 10.94
CA GLU A 198 -13.96 -24.19 10.18
C GLU A 198 -13.12 -22.98 10.63
N GLN A 199 -13.73 -21.81 10.79
CA GLN A 199 -13.06 -20.60 11.29
C GLN A 199 -12.58 -20.80 12.74
N THR A 200 -13.39 -21.43 13.58
CA THR A 200 -13.05 -21.76 14.96
C THR A 200 -11.84 -22.70 14.99
N LEU A 201 -11.83 -23.72 14.14
CA LEU A 201 -10.71 -24.65 14.02
C LEU A 201 -9.45 -23.94 13.49
N ALA A 202 -9.59 -23.01 12.54
CA ALA A 202 -8.49 -22.21 12.01
C ALA A 202 -7.85 -21.36 13.14
N VAL A 203 -8.67 -20.67 13.94
CA VAL A 203 -8.18 -19.89 15.10
C VAL A 203 -7.45 -20.81 16.09
N LYS A 204 -7.98 -21.99 16.41
CA LYS A 204 -7.32 -22.97 17.28
C LYS A 204 -5.98 -23.43 16.72
N LYS A 205 -5.89 -23.72 15.42
CA LYS A 205 -4.63 -24.07 14.72
C LYS A 205 -3.61 -22.94 14.80
N ILE A 206 -4.04 -21.69 14.57
CA ILE A 206 -3.16 -20.52 14.68
C ILE A 206 -2.62 -20.35 16.11
N ARG A 207 -3.46 -20.51 17.12
CA ARG A 207 -3.02 -20.50 18.54
C ARG A 207 -2.01 -21.60 18.83
N GLY A 208 -2.23 -22.79 18.28
CA GLY A 208 -1.38 -23.96 18.46
C GLY A 208 -0.15 -24.03 17.57
N ALA A 209 0.16 -23.02 16.75
CA ALA A 209 1.29 -23.06 15.79
C ALA A 209 2.69 -23.10 16.45
N GLY A 210 2.76 -23.11 17.78
CA GLY A 210 4.01 -23.26 18.53
C GLY A 210 5.02 -22.16 18.24
N THR A 211 6.25 -22.56 17.93
CA THR A 211 7.37 -21.64 17.62
C THR A 211 7.34 -21.06 16.23
N CYS A 212 6.42 -21.49 15.35
CA CYS A 212 6.30 -20.93 14.00
C CYS A 212 5.64 -19.55 14.07
N ASN A 213 6.44 -18.51 13.86
CA ASN A 213 5.98 -17.14 13.95
C ASN A 213 5.16 -16.68 12.73
N THR A 214 5.29 -17.35 11.58
CA THR A 214 4.62 -16.94 10.33
C THR A 214 3.57 -17.97 9.92
N ILE A 215 2.34 -17.51 9.74
CA ILE A 215 1.18 -18.32 9.37
C ILE A 215 0.71 -17.89 7.99
N LEU A 216 0.49 -18.83 7.10
CA LEU A 216 -0.21 -18.59 5.84
C LEU A 216 -1.67 -19.03 6.01
N LEU A 217 -2.56 -18.05 6.13
CA LEU A 217 -4.02 -18.25 6.16
C LEU A 217 -4.55 -18.21 4.73
N LYS A 218 -4.64 -19.38 4.11
CA LYS A 218 -5.22 -19.55 2.77
C LYS A 218 -6.71 -19.80 2.89
N GLY A 219 -7.54 -19.10 2.10
CA GLY A 219 -8.96 -19.36 2.11
C GLY A 219 -9.65 -18.77 0.90
N VAL A 220 -10.66 -19.47 0.37
CA VAL A 220 -11.41 -19.00 -0.79
C VAL A 220 -12.01 -17.62 -0.57
N THR A 221 -12.30 -16.88 -1.64
CA THR A 221 -12.94 -15.56 -1.53
C THR A 221 -14.29 -15.71 -0.81
N GLY A 222 -14.49 -14.95 0.27
CA GLY A 222 -15.72 -15.06 1.09
C GLY A 222 -15.69 -16.13 2.18
N SER A 223 -14.56 -16.79 2.45
CA SER A 223 -14.42 -17.78 3.55
C SER A 223 -14.37 -17.16 4.96
N GLY A 224 -14.28 -15.81 5.07
CA GLY A 224 -14.21 -15.13 6.35
C GLY A 224 -12.80 -15.10 6.97
N LYS A 225 -11.74 -15.10 6.17
CA LYS A 225 -10.35 -14.87 6.65
C LYS A 225 -10.24 -13.72 7.61
N THR A 226 -10.98 -12.63 7.34
CA THR A 226 -11.02 -11.43 8.18
C THR A 226 -11.47 -11.76 9.59
N GLU A 227 -12.54 -12.54 9.77
CA GLU A 227 -13.03 -12.92 11.09
C GLU A 227 -11.98 -13.72 11.87
N VAL A 228 -11.26 -14.63 11.18
CA VAL A 228 -10.20 -15.43 11.79
C VAL A 228 -9.05 -14.53 12.31
N TYR A 229 -8.56 -13.59 11.51
CA TYR A 229 -7.47 -12.76 12.00
C TYR A 229 -7.94 -11.65 12.97
N LEU A 230 -9.21 -11.24 12.96
CA LEU A 230 -9.78 -10.38 14.00
C LEU A 230 -9.77 -11.08 15.37
N GLU A 231 -9.99 -12.39 15.43
CA GLU A 231 -9.80 -13.15 16.67
C GLU A 231 -8.35 -13.20 17.12
N CYS A 232 -7.40 -13.33 16.18
CA CYS A 232 -5.97 -13.24 16.52
C CYS A 232 -5.60 -11.84 17.08
N ILE A 233 -6.22 -10.78 16.55
CA ILE A 233 -6.06 -9.41 17.07
C ILE A 233 -6.65 -9.30 18.48
N ALA A 234 -7.84 -9.88 18.72
CA ALA A 234 -8.44 -9.91 20.06
C ALA A 234 -7.51 -10.58 21.08
N ASP A 235 -6.89 -11.71 20.71
CA ASP A 235 -5.93 -12.39 21.59
C ASP A 235 -4.70 -11.53 21.86
N CYS A 236 -4.15 -10.86 20.84
CA CYS A 236 -3.02 -9.94 20.99
C CYS A 236 -3.34 -8.78 21.96
N ILE A 237 -4.54 -8.21 21.86
CA ILE A 237 -5.01 -7.11 22.74
C ILE A 237 -5.20 -7.62 24.17
N LYS A 238 -5.72 -8.83 24.39
CA LYS A 238 -5.84 -9.46 25.74
C LYS A 238 -4.47 -9.61 26.42
N GLU A 239 -3.42 -9.82 25.63
CA GLU A 239 -2.03 -9.89 26.12
C GLU A 239 -1.41 -8.50 26.34
N ASN A 240 -2.17 -7.40 26.25
CA ASN A 240 -1.69 -6.01 26.33
C ASN A 240 -0.61 -5.70 25.29
N LYS A 241 -0.66 -6.34 24.13
CA LYS A 241 0.23 -6.10 23.00
C LYS A 241 -0.46 -5.29 21.91
N GLN A 242 0.35 -4.65 21.07
CA GLN A 242 -0.09 -3.87 19.92
C GLN A 242 -0.18 -4.75 18.68
N ALA A 243 -1.18 -4.52 17.85
CA ALA A 243 -1.38 -5.22 16.58
C ALA A 243 -1.30 -4.25 15.40
N LEU A 244 -0.78 -4.75 14.27
CA LEU A 244 -0.74 -4.07 12.99
C LEU A 244 -1.45 -4.89 11.93
N VAL A 245 -2.37 -4.27 11.20
CA VAL A 245 -2.97 -4.84 9.99
C VAL A 245 -2.49 -4.03 8.79
N LEU A 246 -1.83 -4.70 7.86
CA LEU A 246 -1.49 -4.14 6.57
C LEU A 246 -2.55 -4.52 5.55
N LEU A 247 -3.08 -3.51 4.86
CA LEU A 247 -4.02 -3.66 3.76
C LEU A 247 -3.41 -3.06 2.49
N PRO A 248 -3.75 -3.56 1.29
CA PRO A 248 -3.52 -2.82 0.05
C PRO A 248 -4.17 -1.43 0.14
N GLU A 249 -3.55 -0.38 -0.45
CA GLU A 249 -4.03 1.02 -0.30
C GLU A 249 -5.54 1.17 -0.58
N ILE A 250 -6.07 0.39 -1.52
CA ILE A 250 -7.49 0.38 -1.88
C ILE A 250 -8.34 -0.42 -0.86
N GLY A 251 -7.72 -1.33 -0.10
CA GLY A 251 -8.38 -2.15 0.92
C GLY A 251 -8.69 -1.41 2.23
N LEU A 252 -8.16 -0.18 2.41
CA LEU A 252 -8.47 0.70 3.54
C LEU A 252 -9.85 1.36 3.33
N THR A 253 -10.88 0.54 3.29
CA THR A 253 -12.25 0.99 3.07
C THR A 253 -12.96 1.32 4.38
N ALA A 254 -13.94 2.22 4.31
CA ALA A 254 -14.82 2.51 5.45
C ALA A 254 -15.51 1.25 5.98
N GLU A 255 -15.81 0.28 5.10
CA GLU A 255 -16.39 -1.01 5.44
C GLU A 255 -15.49 -1.84 6.36
N PHE A 256 -14.19 -1.92 6.05
CA PHE A 256 -13.23 -2.63 6.92
C PHE A 256 -13.11 -1.96 8.30
N LEU A 257 -13.03 -0.64 8.33
CA LEU A 257 -12.96 0.12 9.58
C LEU A 257 -14.23 -0.05 10.42
N ALA A 258 -15.41 0.01 9.78
CA ALA A 258 -16.68 -0.25 10.45
C ALA A 258 -16.76 -1.69 11.01
N ARG A 259 -16.20 -2.67 10.30
CA ARG A 259 -16.10 -4.05 10.75
C ARG A 259 -15.20 -4.21 11.99
N VAL A 260 -14.08 -3.48 12.03
CA VAL A 260 -13.22 -3.44 13.22
C VAL A 260 -13.96 -2.76 14.38
N GLU A 261 -14.67 -1.65 14.11
CA GLU A 261 -15.46 -0.93 15.12
C GLU A 261 -16.56 -1.80 15.70
N ALA A 262 -17.30 -2.53 14.87
CA ALA A 262 -18.31 -3.49 15.32
C ALA A 262 -17.72 -4.60 16.19
N ARG A 263 -16.54 -5.14 15.80
CA ARG A 263 -15.89 -6.23 16.54
C ARG A 263 -15.27 -5.81 17.87
N PHE A 264 -14.81 -4.56 17.99
CA PHE A 264 -14.03 -4.11 19.17
C PHE A 264 -14.66 -2.94 19.92
N GLY A 265 -15.79 -2.38 19.46
CA GLY A 265 -16.48 -1.25 20.07
C GLY A 265 -15.80 0.12 19.86
N ALA A 266 -14.68 0.17 19.14
CA ALA A 266 -13.96 1.41 18.84
C ALA A 266 -13.17 1.29 17.54
N ARG A 267 -12.82 2.45 16.97
CA ARG A 267 -12.04 2.55 15.72
C ARG A 267 -10.55 2.35 15.97
N PRO A 268 -9.84 1.68 15.05
CA PRO A 268 -8.39 1.59 15.07
C PRO A 268 -7.75 2.90 14.64
N GLY A 269 -6.44 3.05 14.85
CA GLY A 269 -5.67 4.11 14.20
C GLY A 269 -5.41 3.79 12.74
N GLU A 270 -5.57 4.78 11.88
CA GLU A 270 -5.35 4.65 10.44
C GLU A 270 -3.98 5.19 10.02
N TRP A 271 -3.27 4.47 9.10
CA TRP A 271 -1.98 4.93 8.60
C TRP A 271 -1.83 4.72 7.09
N HIS A 272 -2.09 5.77 6.33
CA HIS A 272 -1.98 5.76 4.85
C HIS A 272 -1.69 7.16 4.29
N SER A 273 -1.51 7.27 2.98
CA SER A 273 -1.18 8.53 2.30
C SER A 273 -2.28 9.58 2.41
N GLY A 274 -3.54 9.17 2.52
CA GLY A 274 -4.72 10.04 2.55
C GLY A 274 -5.07 10.66 3.90
N ILE A 275 -4.43 10.27 5.02
CA ILE A 275 -4.70 10.89 6.33
C ILE A 275 -4.03 12.26 6.43
N ASN A 276 -4.70 13.19 7.11
CA ASN A 276 -4.17 14.52 7.34
C ASN A 276 -2.96 14.52 8.31
N VAL A 277 -2.23 15.63 8.32
CA VAL A 277 -0.99 15.78 9.11
C VAL A 277 -1.25 15.63 10.62
N THR A 278 -2.37 16.13 11.11
CA THR A 278 -2.74 16.07 12.53
C THR A 278 -3.00 14.63 12.96
N GLU A 279 -3.80 13.89 12.20
CA GLU A 279 -4.10 12.48 12.50
C GLU A 279 -2.85 11.60 12.38
N ARG A 280 -2.00 11.87 11.38
CA ARG A 280 -0.71 11.19 11.25
C ARG A 280 0.17 11.37 12.48
N ARG A 281 0.27 12.59 13.02
CA ARG A 281 1.01 12.88 14.25
C ARG A 281 0.39 12.17 15.45
N ARG A 282 -0.94 12.22 15.59
CA ARG A 282 -1.70 11.58 16.66
C ARG A 282 -1.47 10.07 16.69
N VAL A 283 -1.65 9.37 15.57
CA VAL A 283 -1.42 7.93 15.45
C VAL A 283 0.02 7.58 15.83
N TRP A 284 1.00 8.26 15.23
CA TRP A 284 2.42 8.00 15.49
C TRP A 284 2.76 8.17 16.98
N LYS A 285 2.28 9.25 17.60
CA LYS A 285 2.50 9.53 19.03
C LYS A 285 1.88 8.44 19.90
N MET A 286 0.62 8.07 19.66
CA MET A 286 -0.07 7.05 20.45
C MET A 286 0.56 5.66 20.29
N VAL A 287 1.04 5.33 19.09
CA VAL A 287 1.81 4.10 18.84
C VAL A 287 3.12 4.11 19.62
N SER A 288 3.89 5.21 19.55
CA SER A 288 5.18 5.34 20.23
C SER A 288 5.07 5.33 21.75
N GLN A 289 3.90 5.64 22.31
CA GLN A 289 3.60 5.58 23.74
C GLN A 289 3.07 4.20 24.19
N GLY A 290 2.74 3.32 23.25
CA GLY A 290 2.08 2.03 23.53
C GLY A 290 0.58 2.16 23.85
N LYS A 291 -0.03 3.34 23.62
CA LYS A 291 -1.44 3.63 23.93
C LYS A 291 -2.43 3.20 22.84
N LEU A 292 -1.99 3.06 21.60
CA LEU A 292 -2.82 2.61 20.50
C LEU A 292 -2.65 1.11 20.30
N GLN A 293 -3.72 0.36 20.54
CA GLN A 293 -3.70 -1.10 20.52
C GLN A 293 -3.68 -1.71 19.11
N LEU A 294 -4.35 -1.05 18.14
CA LEU A 294 -4.47 -1.53 16.77
C LEU A 294 -4.24 -0.39 15.77
N VAL A 295 -3.35 -0.64 14.83
CA VAL A 295 -3.17 0.19 13.64
C VAL A 295 -3.58 -0.59 12.40
N VAL A 296 -4.38 0.05 11.55
CA VAL A 296 -4.72 -0.44 10.21
C VAL A 296 -4.08 0.50 9.19
N GLY A 297 -3.27 -0.03 8.30
CA GLY A 297 -2.55 0.85 7.41
C GLY A 297 -2.00 0.23 6.14
N ALA A 298 -1.46 1.10 5.28
CA ALA A 298 -0.71 0.70 4.10
C ALA A 298 0.72 0.27 4.48
N ARG A 299 1.50 -0.17 3.50
CA ARG A 299 2.87 -0.69 3.65
C ARG A 299 3.79 0.11 4.58
N SER A 300 3.66 1.44 4.62
CA SER A 300 4.50 2.29 5.48
C SER A 300 4.18 2.18 6.98
N ALA A 301 3.03 1.66 7.36
CA ALA A 301 2.67 1.41 8.76
C ALA A 301 3.61 0.40 9.43
N LEU A 302 4.27 -0.43 8.64
CA LEU A 302 5.24 -1.41 9.11
C LEU A 302 6.43 -0.79 9.85
N PHE A 303 6.75 0.48 9.61
CA PHE A 303 7.88 1.19 10.23
C PHE A 303 7.49 2.02 11.45
N LEU A 304 6.24 1.99 11.88
CA LEU A 304 5.80 2.70 13.09
C LEU A 304 6.51 2.17 14.35
N PRO A 305 6.75 3.07 15.33
CA PRO A 305 7.51 2.76 16.55
C PRO A 305 6.65 2.10 17.62
N PHE A 306 6.14 0.90 17.32
CA PHE A 306 5.42 0.09 18.30
C PHE A 306 6.30 -0.22 19.51
N GLN A 307 5.72 -0.17 20.71
CA GLN A 307 6.42 -0.51 21.95
C GLN A 307 6.32 -2.00 22.29
N THR A 308 5.18 -2.61 21.96
CA THR A 308 4.84 -4.00 22.33
C THR A 308 4.17 -4.70 21.15
N LEU A 309 4.78 -4.66 19.96
CA LEU A 309 4.22 -5.30 18.78
C LEU A 309 4.11 -6.82 18.97
N GLY A 310 2.89 -7.37 18.97
CA GLY A 310 2.62 -8.79 19.17
C GLY A 310 2.06 -9.51 17.95
N LEU A 311 1.45 -8.76 17.03
CA LEU A 311 0.84 -9.34 15.83
C LEU A 311 0.98 -8.41 14.62
N ILE A 312 1.34 -8.99 13.48
CA ILE A 312 1.30 -8.33 12.17
C ILE A 312 0.41 -9.18 11.25
N VAL A 313 -0.66 -8.59 10.74
CA VAL A 313 -1.50 -9.19 9.70
C VAL A 313 -1.19 -8.53 8.38
N VAL A 314 -0.99 -9.32 7.33
CA VAL A 314 -0.86 -8.85 5.94
C VAL A 314 -2.01 -9.46 5.16
N ASP A 315 -3.04 -8.67 4.94
CA ASP A 315 -4.21 -9.14 4.17
C ASP A 315 -3.96 -8.98 2.67
N GLU A 316 -4.51 -9.88 1.86
CA GLU A 316 -4.22 -9.99 0.42
C GLU A 316 -2.70 -9.94 0.14
N GLU A 317 -1.92 -10.80 0.84
CA GLU A 317 -0.45 -10.76 0.89
C GLU A 317 0.22 -10.83 -0.50
N HIS A 318 -0.50 -11.36 -1.49
CA HIS A 318 -0.07 -11.45 -2.87
C HIS A 318 -0.12 -10.11 -3.62
N ASP A 319 -0.79 -9.08 -3.05
CA ASP A 319 -0.99 -7.82 -3.75
C ASP A 319 0.36 -7.11 -4.01
N HIS A 320 0.57 -6.77 -5.29
CA HIS A 320 1.80 -6.11 -5.73
C HIS A 320 2.00 -4.70 -5.14
N SER A 321 0.95 -4.05 -4.62
CA SER A 321 1.06 -2.73 -3.97
C SER A 321 1.91 -2.76 -2.70
N TYR A 322 2.19 -3.94 -2.14
CA TYR A 322 3.16 -4.09 -1.06
C TYR A 322 4.60 -3.85 -1.48
N LYS A 323 4.93 -3.94 -2.76
CA LYS A 323 6.25 -3.53 -3.29
C LYS A 323 6.30 -2.01 -3.41
N GLN A 324 7.32 -1.39 -2.82
CA GLN A 324 7.62 0.03 -2.98
C GLN A 324 8.61 0.23 -4.13
N ASP A 325 8.23 1.05 -5.11
CA ASP A 325 8.99 1.27 -6.35
C ASP A 325 9.76 2.61 -6.34
N ASP A 326 9.66 3.41 -5.29
CA ASP A 326 10.40 4.67 -5.15
C ASP A 326 10.97 4.83 -3.73
N GLY A 327 12.08 5.55 -3.62
CA GLY A 327 12.78 5.75 -2.35
C GLY A 327 13.53 4.50 -1.90
N VAL A 328 13.14 3.93 -0.76
CA VAL A 328 13.65 2.63 -0.25
C VAL A 328 12.84 1.51 -0.92
N LEU A 329 13.51 0.68 -1.72
CA LEU A 329 12.85 -0.37 -2.51
C LEU A 329 12.70 -1.65 -1.65
N TYR A 330 11.53 -1.87 -1.07
CA TYR A 330 11.22 -3.05 -0.26
C TYR A 330 9.83 -3.63 -0.59
N ASN A 331 9.60 -4.88 -0.23
CA ASN A 331 8.28 -5.49 -0.22
C ASN A 331 7.77 -5.56 1.23
N ALA A 332 6.63 -4.94 1.54
CA ALA A 332 6.11 -4.86 2.90
C ALA A 332 5.69 -6.21 3.46
N ARG A 333 5.19 -7.16 2.63
CA ARG A 333 4.92 -8.53 3.03
C ARG A 333 6.19 -9.21 3.57
N ASP A 334 7.27 -9.16 2.80
CA ASP A 334 8.53 -9.81 3.16
C ASP A 334 9.16 -9.14 4.37
N MET A 335 9.07 -7.80 4.44
CA MET A 335 9.55 -7.04 5.61
C MET A 335 8.68 -7.27 6.85
N ALA A 336 7.39 -7.59 6.72
CA ALA A 336 6.53 -7.98 7.84
C ALA A 336 6.98 -9.32 8.43
N VAL A 337 7.22 -10.33 7.59
CA VAL A 337 7.79 -11.61 8.01
C VAL A 337 9.15 -11.40 8.68
N PHE A 338 9.98 -10.56 8.08
CA PHE A 338 11.30 -10.25 8.63
C PHE A 338 11.22 -9.52 9.97
N ARG A 339 10.33 -8.54 10.13
CA ARG A 339 10.09 -7.87 11.41
C ARG A 339 9.58 -8.84 12.48
N GLY A 340 8.66 -9.74 12.11
CA GLY A 340 8.18 -10.79 13.00
C GLY A 340 9.28 -11.76 13.45
N SER A 341 10.26 -12.07 12.60
CA SER A 341 11.39 -12.93 12.97
C SER A 341 12.40 -12.26 13.92
N LEU A 342 12.46 -10.94 13.95
CA LEU A 342 13.32 -10.16 14.85
C LEU A 342 12.64 -9.81 16.18
N SER A 343 11.33 -9.91 16.22
CA SER A 343 10.49 -9.67 17.39
C SER A 343 9.79 -10.98 17.80
N THR A 344 9.05 -10.94 18.89
CA THR A 344 8.16 -12.06 19.27
C THR A 344 6.79 -11.96 18.62
N ALA A 345 6.62 -11.06 17.65
CA ALA A 345 5.36 -10.82 16.98
C ALA A 345 5.03 -11.96 16.01
N ARG A 346 3.80 -12.46 16.10
CA ARG A 346 3.26 -13.42 15.13
C ARG A 346 2.90 -12.69 13.83
N VAL A 347 3.10 -13.35 12.69
CA VAL A 347 2.74 -12.81 11.39
C VAL A 347 1.67 -13.68 10.74
N VAL A 348 0.55 -13.09 10.32
CA VAL A 348 -0.52 -13.78 9.59
C VAL A 348 -0.55 -13.20 8.17
N LEU A 349 -0.20 -14.01 7.19
CA LEU A 349 -0.34 -13.70 5.78
C LEU A 349 -1.65 -14.28 5.29
N ALA A 350 -2.62 -13.43 4.95
CA ALA A 350 -3.95 -13.86 4.52
C ALA A 350 -4.12 -13.68 3.01
N SER A 351 -4.58 -14.70 2.31
CA SER A 351 -4.84 -14.64 0.87
C SER A 351 -5.79 -15.75 0.40
N ALA A 352 -6.54 -15.47 -0.66
CA ALA A 352 -7.25 -16.51 -1.42
C ALA A 352 -6.29 -17.22 -2.42
N THR A 353 -5.37 -16.46 -2.98
CA THR A 353 -4.40 -16.89 -3.98
C THR A 353 -3.01 -16.45 -3.54
N PRO A 354 -2.35 -17.17 -2.61
CA PRO A 354 -1.08 -16.75 -2.07
C PRO A 354 -0.03 -16.54 -3.16
N SER A 355 0.95 -15.71 -2.87
CA SER A 355 2.12 -15.57 -3.74
C SER A 355 2.91 -16.87 -3.80
N LEU A 356 3.64 -17.09 -4.88
CA LEU A 356 4.45 -18.29 -5.02
C LEU A 356 5.50 -18.41 -3.89
N GLU A 357 6.05 -17.30 -3.43
CA GLU A 357 6.98 -17.27 -2.30
C GLU A 357 6.34 -17.79 -1.02
N SER A 358 5.12 -17.33 -0.69
CA SER A 358 4.40 -17.75 0.49
C SER A 358 3.97 -19.20 0.40
N TRP A 359 3.49 -19.63 -0.78
CA TRP A 359 3.12 -21.01 -1.03
C TRP A 359 4.32 -21.97 -0.90
N VAL A 360 5.46 -21.65 -1.51
CA VAL A 360 6.70 -22.46 -1.40
C VAL A 360 7.19 -22.53 0.05
N ASN A 361 7.15 -21.41 0.78
CA ASN A 361 7.57 -21.39 2.18
C ASN A 361 6.65 -22.23 3.08
N ALA A 362 5.33 -22.23 2.82
CA ALA A 362 4.40 -23.11 3.52
C ALA A 362 4.64 -24.59 3.20
N ARG A 363 4.86 -24.94 1.92
CA ARG A 363 5.20 -26.32 1.49
C ARG A 363 6.50 -26.82 2.10
N LYS A 364 7.48 -25.95 2.31
CA LYS A 364 8.77 -26.27 2.96
C LYS A 364 8.71 -26.25 4.50
N GLY A 365 7.52 -26.04 5.08
CA GLY A 365 7.35 -25.98 6.54
C GLY A 365 7.93 -24.74 7.22
N LYS A 366 8.35 -23.71 6.46
CA LYS A 366 8.82 -22.43 7.01
C LYS A 366 7.67 -21.56 7.51
N TYR A 367 6.50 -21.68 6.89
CA TYR A 367 5.26 -21.05 7.32
C TYR A 367 4.27 -22.14 7.74
N PHE A 368 3.50 -21.87 8.77
CA PHE A 368 2.44 -22.77 9.20
C PHE A 368 1.18 -22.51 8.35
N GLY A 369 0.78 -23.51 7.57
CA GLY A 369 -0.39 -23.42 6.68
C GLY A 369 -1.70 -23.65 7.43
N VAL A 370 -2.67 -22.74 7.23
CA VAL A 370 -4.07 -22.89 7.69
C VAL A 370 -4.99 -22.61 6.53
N ASN A 371 -5.89 -23.55 6.22
CA ASN A 371 -6.81 -23.44 5.10
C ASN A 371 -8.25 -23.22 5.57
N LEU A 372 -8.99 -22.40 4.80
CA LEU A 372 -10.43 -22.23 4.87
C LEU A 372 -10.99 -22.60 3.48
N GLU A 373 -11.66 -23.75 3.38
CA GLU A 373 -12.07 -24.32 2.09
C GLU A 373 -13.46 -23.88 1.65
N TRP A 374 -14.31 -23.48 2.61
CA TRP A 374 -15.69 -23.16 2.35
C TRP A 374 -15.98 -21.66 2.42
N ARG A 375 -16.91 -21.21 1.56
CA ARG A 375 -17.48 -19.86 1.68
C ARG A 375 -18.42 -19.79 2.88
N TYR A 376 -18.45 -18.64 3.53
CA TYR A 376 -19.44 -18.39 4.59
C TYR A 376 -20.88 -18.54 4.05
N GLY A 377 -21.74 -19.23 4.80
CA GLY A 377 -23.14 -19.43 4.43
C GLY A 377 -23.38 -20.51 3.37
N GLY A 378 -22.39 -21.37 3.06
CA GLY A 378 -22.58 -22.49 2.13
C GLY A 378 -22.68 -22.10 0.64
N ALA A 379 -22.32 -20.84 0.30
CA ALA A 379 -22.33 -20.39 -1.09
C ALA A 379 -21.29 -21.16 -1.92
N THR A 380 -21.68 -21.66 -3.07
CA THR A 380 -20.80 -22.36 -4.01
C THR A 380 -19.84 -21.41 -4.71
N LEU A 381 -18.67 -21.92 -5.11
CA LEU A 381 -17.79 -21.18 -5.99
C LEU A 381 -18.46 -20.99 -7.37
N PRO A 382 -18.20 -19.88 -8.07
CA PRO A 382 -18.73 -19.68 -9.41
C PRO A 382 -18.17 -20.71 -10.39
N SER A 383 -19.00 -21.15 -11.34
CA SER A 383 -18.51 -21.91 -12.48
C SER A 383 -17.65 -21.02 -13.37
N ILE A 384 -16.53 -21.55 -13.86
CA ILE A 384 -15.64 -20.82 -14.77
C ILE A 384 -15.65 -21.57 -16.10
N THR A 385 -15.93 -20.85 -17.20
CA THR A 385 -15.96 -21.41 -18.56
C THR A 385 -15.14 -20.50 -19.49
N ALA A 386 -14.36 -21.09 -20.39
CA ALA A 386 -13.67 -20.36 -21.44
C ALA A 386 -14.52 -20.26 -22.70
N ILE A 387 -14.49 -19.09 -23.31
CA ILE A 387 -15.01 -18.84 -24.66
C ILE A 387 -13.81 -18.78 -25.59
N ASP A 388 -13.75 -19.74 -26.52
CA ASP A 388 -12.71 -19.75 -27.55
C ASP A 388 -12.99 -18.71 -28.64
N MET A 389 -12.28 -17.60 -28.57
CA MET A 389 -12.47 -16.46 -29.49
C MET A 389 -12.13 -16.78 -30.94
N ARG A 390 -11.48 -17.91 -31.22
CA ARG A 390 -11.19 -18.37 -32.60
C ARG A 390 -12.45 -18.91 -33.27
N SER A 391 -13.41 -19.41 -32.49
CA SER A 391 -14.69 -19.94 -32.95
C SER A 391 -15.80 -18.89 -32.96
N GLU A 392 -15.63 -17.76 -32.33
CA GLU A 392 -16.61 -16.69 -32.23
C GLU A 392 -16.53 -15.70 -33.42
N SER A 393 -17.67 -15.35 -33.98
CA SER A 393 -17.79 -14.40 -35.08
C SER A 393 -17.86 -12.97 -34.55
N LEU A 394 -16.72 -12.27 -34.44
CA LEU A 394 -16.66 -10.88 -34.00
C LEU A 394 -16.45 -9.92 -35.17
N SER A 395 -17.31 -8.91 -35.28
CA SER A 395 -17.11 -7.79 -36.19
C SER A 395 -15.91 -6.93 -35.78
N SER A 396 -15.20 -6.37 -36.73
CA SER A 396 -14.05 -5.49 -36.45
C SER A 396 -14.40 -4.38 -35.45
N GLY A 397 -13.59 -4.22 -34.42
CA GLY A 397 -13.78 -3.20 -33.37
C GLY A 397 -14.81 -3.53 -32.30
N LYS A 398 -15.28 -4.78 -32.23
CA LYS A 398 -16.08 -5.33 -31.16
C LYS A 398 -15.23 -6.16 -30.21
N TRP A 399 -15.64 -6.24 -28.96
CA TRP A 399 -14.89 -6.89 -27.89
C TRP A 399 -15.71 -7.98 -27.16
N ILE A 400 -17.05 -7.88 -27.22
CA ILE A 400 -17.95 -8.80 -26.55
C ILE A 400 -18.38 -9.88 -27.52
N SER A 401 -18.09 -11.14 -27.22
CA SER A 401 -18.51 -12.29 -28.03
C SER A 401 -20.01 -12.47 -28.02
N PRO A 402 -20.63 -13.06 -29.09
CA PRO A 402 -22.04 -13.42 -29.11
C PRO A 402 -22.45 -14.25 -27.89
N THR A 403 -21.65 -15.24 -27.53
CA THR A 403 -21.90 -16.11 -26.36
C THR A 403 -22.00 -15.32 -25.06
N LEU A 404 -21.05 -14.38 -24.81
CA LEU A 404 -21.08 -13.51 -23.63
C LEU A 404 -22.25 -12.52 -23.68
N LEU A 405 -22.56 -11.97 -24.87
CA LEU A 405 -23.67 -11.07 -25.08
C LEU A 405 -25.03 -11.71 -24.67
N ASP A 406 -25.27 -12.94 -25.06
CA ASP A 406 -26.52 -13.63 -24.75
C ASP A 406 -26.65 -13.95 -23.25
N LYS A 407 -25.51 -14.23 -22.60
CA LYS A 407 -25.49 -14.40 -21.13
C LYS A 407 -25.76 -13.09 -20.39
N ILE A 408 -25.24 -11.95 -20.88
CA ILE A 408 -25.55 -10.63 -20.30
C ILE A 408 -27.05 -10.35 -20.39
N LYS A 409 -27.69 -10.61 -21.55
CA LYS A 409 -29.16 -10.45 -21.73
C LYS A 409 -29.95 -11.29 -20.73
N GLU A 410 -29.58 -12.58 -20.60
CA GLU A 410 -30.21 -13.50 -19.64
C GLU A 410 -30.17 -12.94 -18.19
N LYS A 411 -28.99 -12.38 -17.78
CA LYS A 411 -28.84 -11.83 -16.43
C LYS A 411 -29.60 -10.52 -16.22
N LEU A 412 -29.67 -9.67 -17.22
CA LEU A 412 -30.42 -8.41 -17.18
C LEU A 412 -31.93 -8.70 -17.06
N GLU A 413 -32.47 -9.67 -17.79
CA GLU A 413 -33.87 -10.10 -17.70
C GLU A 413 -34.24 -10.63 -16.30
N LYS A 414 -33.27 -11.22 -15.58
CA LYS A 414 -33.41 -11.69 -14.19
C LYS A 414 -33.18 -10.58 -13.14
N GLY A 415 -32.90 -9.35 -13.57
CA GLY A 415 -32.55 -8.24 -12.66
C GLY A 415 -31.25 -8.45 -11.90
N GLU A 416 -30.33 -9.20 -12.47
CA GLU A 416 -29.01 -9.51 -11.92
C GLU A 416 -27.93 -8.62 -12.51
N GLN A 417 -26.85 -8.42 -11.75
CA GLN A 417 -25.73 -7.57 -12.18
C GLN A 417 -24.67 -8.39 -12.92
N THR A 418 -24.07 -7.76 -13.92
CA THR A 418 -22.94 -8.30 -14.68
C THR A 418 -21.71 -7.41 -14.50
N LEU A 419 -20.54 -8.02 -14.34
CA LEU A 419 -19.24 -7.36 -14.36
C LEU A 419 -18.48 -7.75 -15.62
N LEU A 420 -18.12 -6.77 -16.42
CA LEU A 420 -17.20 -6.93 -17.54
C LEU A 420 -15.81 -6.45 -17.11
N PHE A 421 -14.92 -7.40 -16.98
CA PHE A 421 -13.58 -7.18 -16.49
C PHE A 421 -12.56 -7.10 -17.61
N LEU A 422 -11.79 -6.03 -17.66
CA LEU A 422 -10.68 -5.86 -18.60
C LEU A 422 -9.35 -5.86 -17.86
N ASN A 423 -8.49 -6.85 -18.14
CA ASN A 423 -7.14 -6.93 -17.58
C ASN A 423 -6.19 -5.96 -18.30
N ARG A 424 -6.13 -4.71 -17.85
CA ARG A 424 -5.49 -3.58 -18.55
C ARG A 424 -3.96 -3.49 -18.40
N ARG A 425 -3.26 -4.42 -17.77
CA ARG A 425 -1.81 -4.28 -17.59
C ARG A 425 -1.04 -4.68 -18.84
N GLY A 426 -0.58 -3.67 -19.61
CA GLY A 426 0.36 -3.83 -20.72
C GLY A 426 -0.02 -3.08 -22.00
N TYR A 427 -1.29 -2.89 -22.29
CA TYR A 427 -1.75 -2.21 -23.50
C TYR A 427 -2.76 -1.12 -23.16
N ALA A 428 -2.25 0.08 -22.85
CA ALA A 428 -3.08 1.27 -22.87
C ALA A 428 -3.52 1.52 -24.33
N PRO A 429 -4.78 1.89 -24.60
CA PRO A 429 -5.20 2.25 -25.94
C PRO A 429 -4.28 3.36 -26.45
N VAL A 430 -3.71 3.16 -27.63
CA VAL A 430 -2.74 4.09 -28.22
C VAL A 430 -3.49 5.08 -29.09
N THR A 431 -3.19 6.37 -28.96
CA THR A 431 -3.71 7.38 -29.88
C THR A 431 -2.78 7.46 -31.08
N ILE A 432 -3.28 7.04 -32.26
CA ILE A 432 -2.54 7.04 -33.53
C ILE A 432 -3.19 7.96 -34.56
N CYS A 433 -2.39 8.48 -35.43
CA CYS A 433 -2.86 9.16 -36.65
C CYS A 433 -3.23 8.11 -37.69
N ARG A 434 -4.44 8.13 -38.21
CA ARG A 434 -4.90 7.21 -39.27
C ARG A 434 -4.25 7.46 -40.63
N SER A 435 -3.73 8.69 -40.85
CA SER A 435 -3.11 9.06 -42.13
C SER A 435 -1.66 8.60 -42.23
N CYS A 436 -0.88 8.70 -41.15
CA CYS A 436 0.56 8.39 -41.19
C CYS A 436 1.02 7.31 -40.21
N GLY A 437 0.12 6.78 -39.36
CA GLY A 437 0.45 5.77 -38.35
C GLY A 437 1.20 6.30 -37.11
N GLU A 438 1.53 7.60 -37.06
CA GLU A 438 2.25 8.19 -35.94
C GLU A 438 1.46 8.05 -34.65
N GLN A 439 2.15 7.68 -33.57
CA GLN A 439 1.58 7.48 -32.26
C GLN A 439 1.92 8.66 -31.36
N ILE A 440 0.92 9.24 -30.68
CA ILE A 440 1.19 10.37 -29.81
C ILE A 440 1.98 9.89 -28.59
N SER A 441 3.22 10.36 -28.48
CA SER A 441 4.14 10.04 -27.39
C SER A 441 4.20 11.17 -26.36
N CYS A 442 4.52 10.82 -25.12
CA CYS A 442 4.76 11.80 -24.08
C CYS A 442 6.11 12.49 -24.31
N ASN A 443 6.15 13.82 -24.22
CA ASN A 443 7.42 14.55 -24.41
C ASN A 443 8.39 14.44 -23.21
N GLN A 444 7.97 13.83 -22.10
CA GLN A 444 8.80 13.57 -20.89
C GLN A 444 9.15 12.09 -20.72
N CYS A 445 8.43 11.20 -21.41
CA CYS A 445 8.61 9.75 -21.32
C CYS A 445 8.57 9.15 -22.71
N ASP A 446 9.18 7.99 -22.91
CA ASP A 446 9.01 7.18 -24.13
C ASP A 446 7.70 6.40 -24.11
N SER A 447 6.82 6.73 -23.20
CA SER A 447 5.50 6.15 -23.09
C SER A 447 4.53 6.88 -24.01
N ARG A 448 3.57 6.13 -24.52
CA ARG A 448 2.52 6.67 -25.35
C ARG A 448 1.45 7.36 -24.52
N MET A 449 0.86 8.41 -25.07
CA MET A 449 -0.25 9.10 -24.41
C MET A 449 -1.57 8.43 -24.78
N VAL A 450 -2.41 8.27 -23.77
CA VAL A 450 -3.73 7.67 -23.86
C VAL A 450 -4.78 8.77 -23.90
N GLN A 451 -5.67 8.74 -24.86
CA GLN A 451 -6.81 9.64 -24.92
C GLN A 451 -7.91 9.14 -23.96
N HIS A 452 -8.21 9.95 -22.96
CA HIS A 452 -9.35 9.76 -22.06
C HIS A 452 -10.52 10.64 -22.53
N ARG A 453 -11.50 10.01 -23.19
CA ARG A 453 -12.64 10.74 -23.78
C ARG A 453 -13.52 11.41 -22.73
N PHE A 454 -13.77 10.76 -21.58
CA PHE A 454 -14.58 11.34 -20.49
C PHE A 454 -13.99 12.59 -19.86
N VAL A 455 -12.68 12.79 -19.93
CA VAL A 455 -11.98 13.99 -19.46
C VAL A 455 -11.42 14.85 -20.58
N GLU A 456 -11.65 14.45 -21.84
CA GLU A 456 -11.22 15.13 -23.08
C GLU A 456 -9.73 15.52 -23.09
N ARG A 457 -8.87 14.65 -22.57
CA ARG A 457 -7.43 14.87 -22.45
C ARG A 457 -6.62 13.63 -22.84
N LEU A 458 -5.38 13.91 -23.27
CA LEU A 458 -4.34 12.89 -23.36
C LEU A 458 -3.62 12.79 -22.01
N ILE A 459 -3.45 11.59 -21.49
CA ILE A 459 -2.78 11.33 -20.21
C ILE A 459 -1.64 10.32 -20.42
N CYS A 460 -0.47 10.66 -19.94
CA CYS A 460 0.64 9.72 -19.85
C CYS A 460 0.52 8.92 -18.53
N HIS A 461 0.16 7.65 -18.60
CA HIS A 461 0.03 6.79 -17.43
C HIS A 461 1.35 6.50 -16.69
N GLN A 462 2.49 6.84 -17.32
CA GLN A 462 3.81 6.63 -16.72
C GLN A 462 4.26 7.79 -15.82
N CYS A 463 3.95 9.03 -16.17
CA CYS A 463 4.38 10.22 -15.42
C CYS A 463 3.22 11.11 -14.96
N GLY A 464 1.99 10.80 -15.34
CA GLY A 464 0.80 11.60 -15.02
C GLY A 464 0.65 12.89 -15.81
N LYS A 465 1.53 13.15 -16.84
CA LYS A 465 1.40 14.37 -17.65
C LYS A 465 0.12 14.35 -18.44
N THR A 466 -0.61 15.45 -18.40
CA THR A 466 -1.82 15.68 -19.20
C THR A 466 -1.56 16.69 -20.31
N SER A 467 -2.21 16.53 -21.47
CA SER A 467 -2.24 17.52 -22.54
C SER A 467 -3.60 17.55 -23.22
N LYS A 468 -3.90 18.65 -23.91
CA LYS A 468 -5.09 18.70 -24.78
C LYS A 468 -4.90 17.75 -25.97
N ILE A 469 -6.00 17.23 -26.49
CA ILE A 469 -5.99 16.45 -27.74
C ILE A 469 -5.72 17.43 -28.87
N PRO A 470 -4.65 17.24 -29.66
CA PRO A 470 -4.38 18.13 -30.78
C PRO A 470 -5.38 17.88 -31.92
N ASN A 471 -5.83 18.94 -32.59
CA ASN A 471 -6.75 18.83 -33.71
C ASN A 471 -6.03 18.32 -34.97
N LYS A 472 -4.69 18.51 -35.04
CA LYS A 472 -3.83 18.10 -36.15
C LYS A 472 -2.80 17.09 -35.67
N CYS A 473 -2.42 16.15 -36.54
CA CYS A 473 -1.29 15.28 -36.32
C CYS A 473 0.02 16.07 -36.29
N ASN A 474 0.83 15.88 -35.25
CA ASN A 474 2.11 16.59 -35.11
C ASN A 474 3.16 16.18 -36.17
N SER A 475 2.96 15.02 -36.84
CA SER A 475 3.89 14.48 -37.84
C SER A 475 3.50 14.82 -39.27
N CYS A 476 2.22 14.60 -39.64
CA CYS A 476 1.76 14.81 -41.03
C CYS A 476 0.82 16.00 -41.21
N ASN A 477 0.52 16.76 -40.17
CA ASN A 477 -0.39 17.90 -40.12
C ASN A 477 -1.84 17.65 -40.59
N SER A 478 -2.24 16.39 -40.77
CA SER A 478 -3.62 16.05 -41.15
C SER A 478 -4.61 16.37 -40.05
N ASP A 479 -5.73 16.98 -40.42
CA ASP A 479 -6.80 17.35 -39.47
C ASP A 479 -7.68 16.15 -39.08
N ASN A 480 -8.10 16.09 -37.84
CA ASN A 480 -9.07 15.10 -37.30
C ASN A 480 -8.77 13.64 -37.60
N THR A 481 -7.49 13.29 -37.77
CA THR A 481 -7.05 11.91 -38.12
C THR A 481 -6.65 11.09 -36.88
N LEU A 482 -6.66 11.66 -35.69
CA LEU A 482 -6.27 10.97 -34.50
C LEU A 482 -7.36 9.99 -34.03
N SER A 483 -6.99 8.75 -33.83
CA SER A 483 -7.88 7.67 -33.42
C SER A 483 -7.23 6.85 -32.34
N VAL A 484 -8.05 6.39 -31.39
CA VAL A 484 -7.62 5.48 -30.32
C VAL A 484 -7.71 4.05 -30.83
N VAL A 485 -6.65 3.28 -30.71
CA VAL A 485 -6.58 1.87 -31.13
C VAL A 485 -6.29 0.99 -29.90
N GLY A 486 -7.00 -0.13 -29.79
CA GLY A 486 -6.88 -1.10 -28.70
C GLY A 486 -8.11 -1.15 -27.77
N PRO A 487 -8.31 -2.26 -27.04
CA PRO A 487 -9.39 -2.37 -26.07
C PRO A 487 -9.13 -1.43 -24.90
N GLY A 488 -9.98 -0.42 -24.75
CA GLY A 488 -9.96 0.48 -23.60
C GLY A 488 -11.28 0.38 -22.84
N ILE A 489 -11.24 0.64 -21.53
CA ILE A 489 -12.43 0.59 -20.68
C ILE A 489 -13.55 1.49 -21.19
N GLU A 490 -13.18 2.65 -21.78
CA GLU A 490 -14.13 3.62 -22.35
C GLU A 490 -14.81 3.06 -23.59
N ARG A 491 -14.05 2.39 -24.48
CA ARG A 491 -14.60 1.75 -25.68
C ARG A 491 -15.49 0.56 -25.35
N LEU A 492 -15.07 -0.24 -24.38
CA LEU A 492 -15.91 -1.32 -23.88
C LEU A 492 -17.21 -0.76 -23.31
N ALA A 493 -17.15 0.31 -22.53
CA ALA A 493 -18.34 0.98 -22.03
C ALA A 493 -19.24 1.55 -23.13
N GLU A 494 -18.64 2.19 -24.18
CA GLU A 494 -19.38 2.65 -25.37
C GLU A 494 -20.07 1.50 -26.11
N GLU A 495 -19.39 0.37 -26.27
CA GLU A 495 -19.96 -0.84 -26.89
C GLU A 495 -21.14 -1.37 -26.08
N VAL A 496 -20.98 -1.50 -24.75
CA VAL A 496 -22.04 -1.95 -23.83
C VAL A 496 -23.24 -0.99 -23.91
N THR A 497 -23.02 0.32 -23.91
CA THR A 497 -24.10 1.32 -24.00
C THR A 497 -24.90 1.20 -25.31
N LYS A 498 -24.22 0.89 -26.41
CA LYS A 498 -24.89 0.68 -27.71
C LYS A 498 -25.67 -0.64 -27.76
N LEU A 499 -25.14 -1.69 -27.12
CA LEU A 499 -25.78 -3.01 -27.12
C LEU A 499 -26.95 -3.09 -26.12
N PHE A 500 -26.88 -2.32 -25.03
CA PHE A 500 -27.88 -2.31 -23.94
C PHE A 500 -28.31 -0.89 -23.58
N PRO A 501 -29.07 -0.19 -24.45
CA PRO A 501 -29.40 1.22 -24.25
C PRO A 501 -30.30 1.49 -23.03
N THR A 502 -31.00 0.48 -22.52
CA THR A 502 -31.88 0.58 -21.35
C THR A 502 -31.17 0.23 -20.04
N ALA A 503 -29.99 -0.40 -20.10
CA ALA A 503 -29.25 -0.80 -18.90
C ALA A 503 -28.48 0.37 -18.28
N ARG A 504 -28.44 0.40 -16.95
CA ARG A 504 -27.65 1.38 -16.18
C ARG A 504 -26.21 0.89 -16.08
N ILE A 505 -25.31 1.61 -16.71
CA ILE A 505 -23.89 1.21 -16.84
C ILE A 505 -23.04 2.01 -15.85
N GLY A 506 -22.19 1.31 -15.08
CA GLY A 506 -21.20 1.90 -14.19
C GLY A 506 -19.77 1.56 -14.64
N VAL A 507 -18.90 2.56 -14.71
CA VAL A 507 -17.48 2.37 -15.06
C VAL A 507 -16.60 2.53 -13.83
N LEU A 508 -15.80 1.50 -13.50
CA LEU A 508 -14.88 1.49 -12.37
C LEU A 508 -13.42 1.37 -12.85
N SER A 509 -12.75 2.53 -12.95
CA SER A 509 -11.31 2.61 -13.24
C SER A 509 -10.66 3.66 -12.35
N SER A 510 -9.45 3.38 -11.87
CA SER A 510 -8.68 4.31 -11.04
C SER A 510 -8.47 5.70 -11.67
N ASP A 511 -8.48 5.76 -12.99
CA ASP A 511 -8.21 6.98 -13.75
C ASP A 511 -9.42 7.94 -13.84
N LEU A 512 -10.61 7.44 -13.52
CA LEU A 512 -11.87 8.21 -13.63
C LEU A 512 -12.24 8.94 -12.33
N PHE A 513 -11.68 8.55 -11.21
CA PHE A 513 -12.02 9.14 -9.91
C PHE A 513 -10.94 10.09 -9.44
N SER A 514 -11.27 11.37 -9.39
CA SER A 514 -10.38 12.43 -8.89
C SER A 514 -10.31 12.47 -7.35
N THR A 515 -11.32 11.94 -6.67
CA THR A 515 -11.42 11.94 -5.20
C THR A 515 -11.89 10.58 -4.65
N PRO A 516 -11.45 10.22 -3.43
CA PRO A 516 -11.97 9.02 -2.75
C PRO A 516 -13.49 9.06 -2.49
N ALA A 517 -14.07 10.26 -2.40
CA ALA A 517 -15.52 10.44 -2.19
C ALA A 517 -16.33 10.05 -3.42
N SER A 518 -15.87 10.43 -4.63
CA SER A 518 -16.53 10.07 -5.89
C SER A 518 -16.49 8.55 -6.12
N LEU A 519 -15.39 7.89 -5.80
CA LEU A 519 -15.29 6.43 -5.86
C LEU A 519 -16.27 5.76 -4.89
N ARG A 520 -16.33 6.21 -3.65
CA ARG A 520 -17.28 5.66 -2.64
C ARG A 520 -18.73 5.79 -3.08
N LYS A 521 -19.11 6.92 -3.66
CA LYS A 521 -20.47 7.13 -4.19
C LYS A 521 -20.80 6.09 -5.27
N GLN A 522 -19.88 5.89 -6.25
CA GLN A 522 -20.09 4.93 -7.33
C GLN A 522 -20.22 3.48 -6.80
N LEU A 523 -19.38 3.12 -5.82
CA LEU A 523 -19.44 1.81 -5.19
C LEU A 523 -20.77 1.58 -4.47
N SER A 524 -21.26 2.58 -3.73
CA SER A 524 -22.58 2.52 -3.07
C SER A 524 -23.73 2.36 -4.06
N GLU A 525 -23.69 3.02 -5.22
CA GLU A 525 -24.70 2.83 -6.28
C GLU A 525 -24.70 1.38 -6.81
N ILE A 526 -23.52 0.76 -6.95
CA ILE A 526 -23.43 -0.65 -7.37
C ILE A 526 -23.95 -1.58 -6.28
N GLU A 527 -23.56 -1.39 -5.03
CA GLU A 527 -23.99 -2.19 -3.88
C GLU A 527 -25.50 -2.15 -3.68
N ASN A 528 -26.13 -0.98 -3.88
CA ASN A 528 -27.58 -0.80 -3.81
C ASN A 528 -28.32 -1.39 -5.02
N GLY A 529 -27.61 -1.83 -6.06
CA GLY A 529 -28.20 -2.40 -7.27
C GLY A 529 -28.77 -1.38 -8.24
N ASN A 530 -28.27 -0.13 -8.18
CA ASN A 530 -28.64 0.95 -9.10
C ASN A 530 -27.87 0.91 -10.42
N ILE A 531 -26.91 0.01 -10.55
CA ILE A 531 -26.13 -0.26 -11.76
C ILE A 531 -26.39 -1.70 -12.17
N ASP A 532 -26.65 -1.93 -13.47
CA ASP A 532 -26.95 -3.26 -14.02
C ASP A 532 -25.70 -3.91 -14.62
N ILE A 533 -24.90 -3.14 -15.35
CA ILE A 533 -23.63 -3.62 -15.94
C ILE A 533 -22.48 -2.77 -15.43
N ILE A 534 -21.50 -3.42 -14.84
CA ILE A 534 -20.28 -2.82 -14.34
C ILE A 534 -19.17 -3.10 -15.36
N VAL A 535 -18.52 -2.05 -15.87
CA VAL A 535 -17.31 -2.18 -16.70
C VAL A 535 -16.11 -1.77 -15.85
N GLY A 536 -15.17 -2.68 -15.62
CA GLY A 536 -14.14 -2.40 -14.65
C GLY A 536 -12.76 -3.00 -14.95
N THR A 537 -11.75 -2.44 -14.29
CA THR A 537 -10.36 -2.93 -14.27
C THR A 537 -10.04 -3.50 -12.89
N GLN A 538 -8.77 -3.57 -12.51
CA GLN A 538 -8.31 -4.16 -11.23
C GLN A 538 -8.98 -3.59 -9.96
N LEU A 539 -9.59 -2.41 -10.05
CA LEU A 539 -10.30 -1.81 -8.92
C LEU A 539 -11.48 -2.67 -8.44
N VAL A 540 -12.21 -3.31 -9.38
CA VAL A 540 -13.37 -4.17 -9.08
C VAL A 540 -12.98 -5.50 -8.42
N ALA A 541 -11.74 -5.94 -8.59
CA ALA A 541 -11.25 -7.18 -7.98
C ALA A 541 -11.08 -7.05 -6.46
N LYS A 542 -11.01 -5.83 -5.90
CA LYS A 542 -10.58 -5.58 -4.52
C LYS A 542 -11.75 -5.15 -3.61
N GLY A 543 -11.88 -5.82 -2.46
CA GLY A 543 -12.54 -5.35 -1.23
C GLY A 543 -14.05 -5.09 -1.23
N HIS A 544 -14.76 -5.12 -2.36
CA HIS A 544 -16.17 -4.73 -2.45
C HIS A 544 -17.12 -5.92 -2.51
N ASN A 545 -18.30 -5.75 -1.94
CA ASN A 545 -19.36 -6.75 -1.96
C ASN A 545 -20.49 -6.30 -2.91
N PHE A 546 -20.72 -7.06 -3.97
CA PHE A 546 -21.80 -6.80 -4.94
C PHE A 546 -22.86 -7.91 -4.85
N PRO A 547 -23.92 -7.74 -4.05
CA PRO A 547 -24.86 -8.83 -3.73
C PRO A 547 -25.62 -9.38 -4.94
N LYS A 548 -25.88 -8.54 -5.95
CA LYS A 548 -26.63 -8.92 -7.16
C LYS A 548 -25.74 -9.42 -8.30
N LEU A 549 -24.40 -9.43 -8.12
CA LEU A 549 -23.45 -9.81 -9.15
C LEU A 549 -23.41 -11.33 -9.31
N THR A 550 -23.90 -11.81 -10.45
CA THR A 550 -23.97 -13.25 -10.77
C THR A 550 -23.14 -13.64 -12.00
N LEU A 551 -22.81 -12.68 -12.87
CA LEU A 551 -21.98 -12.92 -14.06
C LEU A 551 -20.72 -12.06 -14.04
N VAL A 552 -19.57 -12.69 -14.30
CA VAL A 552 -18.32 -12.02 -14.60
C VAL A 552 -17.88 -12.41 -16.01
N GLY A 553 -17.72 -11.42 -16.89
CA GLY A 553 -17.12 -11.59 -18.22
C GLY A 553 -15.70 -11.04 -18.24
N VAL A 554 -14.69 -11.89 -18.41
CA VAL A 554 -13.31 -11.48 -18.64
C VAL A 554 -13.12 -11.25 -20.13
N ILE A 555 -12.93 -10.00 -20.56
CA ILE A 555 -13.00 -9.60 -21.96
C ILE A 555 -11.77 -10.04 -22.77
N ASP A 556 -10.59 -10.00 -22.18
CA ASP A 556 -9.35 -10.44 -22.82
C ASP A 556 -8.39 -10.96 -21.74
N ALA A 557 -8.35 -12.28 -21.61
CA ALA A 557 -7.45 -12.91 -20.66
C ALA A 557 -5.98 -12.93 -21.14
N ASP A 558 -5.78 -12.95 -22.46
CA ASP A 558 -4.48 -13.15 -23.08
C ASP A 558 -3.57 -11.92 -22.89
N LEU A 559 -4.15 -10.71 -22.80
CA LEU A 559 -3.40 -9.47 -22.53
C LEU A 559 -2.51 -9.55 -21.28
N GLY A 560 -2.99 -10.24 -20.25
CA GLY A 560 -2.24 -10.43 -19.01
C GLY A 560 -1.13 -11.47 -19.10
N LEU A 561 -1.18 -12.34 -20.09
CA LEU A 561 -0.26 -13.47 -20.29
C LEU A 561 0.89 -13.14 -21.25
N GLN A 562 0.75 -12.07 -22.04
CA GLN A 562 1.75 -11.63 -23.00
C GLN A 562 2.88 -10.85 -22.33
N GLY A 563 4.11 -11.04 -22.79
CA GLY A 563 5.28 -10.27 -22.38
C GLY A 563 6.35 -11.06 -21.62
N ALA A 564 7.46 -10.41 -21.36
CA ALA A 564 8.63 -10.99 -20.70
C ALA A 564 8.60 -10.88 -19.15
N ASP A 565 7.43 -10.59 -18.55
CA ASP A 565 7.31 -10.52 -17.10
C ASP A 565 7.25 -11.93 -16.49
N LEU A 566 8.24 -12.27 -15.69
CA LEU A 566 8.34 -13.56 -15.00
C LEU A 566 7.07 -13.89 -14.19
N ARG A 567 6.33 -12.90 -13.73
CA ARG A 567 5.14 -13.05 -12.89
C ARG A 567 3.82 -12.88 -13.65
N ALA A 568 3.86 -12.80 -14.97
CA ALA A 568 2.65 -12.57 -15.78
C ALA A 568 1.59 -13.66 -15.54
N ALA A 569 1.98 -14.93 -15.59
CA ALA A 569 1.12 -16.07 -15.34
C ALA A 569 0.53 -16.06 -13.90
N GLU A 570 1.37 -15.89 -12.90
CA GLU A 570 0.98 -15.78 -11.50
C GLU A 570 -0.04 -14.66 -11.27
N ARG A 571 0.24 -13.46 -11.77
CA ARG A 571 -0.64 -12.29 -11.61
C ARG A 571 -1.97 -12.45 -12.33
N THR A 572 -1.94 -12.98 -13.55
CA THR A 572 -3.17 -13.18 -14.32
C THR A 572 -4.05 -14.21 -13.65
N PHE A 573 -3.47 -15.33 -13.19
CA PHE A 573 -4.17 -16.34 -12.43
C PHE A 573 -4.82 -15.75 -11.16
N GLN A 574 -4.05 -15.06 -10.33
CA GLN A 574 -4.52 -14.42 -9.10
C GLN A 574 -5.66 -13.44 -9.37
N LEU A 575 -5.51 -12.60 -10.37
CA LEU A 575 -6.46 -11.55 -10.70
C LEU A 575 -7.78 -12.12 -11.24
N ILE A 576 -7.73 -13.05 -12.19
CA ILE A 576 -8.93 -13.68 -12.74
C ILE A 576 -9.65 -14.49 -11.64
N ASN A 577 -8.93 -15.27 -10.84
CA ASN A 577 -9.52 -16.01 -9.74
C ASN A 577 -10.19 -15.08 -8.71
N GLN A 578 -9.58 -13.95 -8.40
CA GLN A 578 -10.12 -12.95 -7.47
C GLN A 578 -11.39 -12.29 -8.02
N VAL A 579 -11.41 -11.94 -9.31
CA VAL A 579 -12.57 -11.33 -9.97
C VAL A 579 -13.69 -12.35 -10.13
N SER A 580 -13.37 -13.57 -10.53
CA SER A 580 -14.35 -14.69 -10.61
C SER A 580 -15.01 -14.93 -9.26
N GLY A 581 -14.24 -14.89 -8.18
CA GLY A 581 -14.75 -15.01 -6.82
C GLY A 581 -15.74 -13.92 -6.38
N ARG A 582 -15.96 -12.88 -7.19
CA ARG A 582 -16.99 -11.85 -6.94
C ARG A 582 -18.39 -12.30 -7.38
N ALA A 583 -18.47 -13.18 -8.39
CA ALA A 583 -19.74 -13.72 -8.85
C ALA A 583 -20.34 -14.70 -7.85
N GLY A 584 -21.65 -14.63 -7.69
CA GLY A 584 -22.42 -15.56 -6.84
C GLY A 584 -22.16 -15.37 -5.36
N ARG A 585 -23.11 -14.82 -4.66
CA ARG A 585 -23.10 -14.67 -3.20
C ARG A 585 -24.49 -14.95 -2.65
N GLN A 586 -24.55 -15.23 -1.37
CA GLN A 586 -25.77 -15.69 -0.73
C GLN A 586 -26.28 -16.98 -1.44
N ASN A 587 -27.54 -17.01 -1.91
CA ASN A 587 -28.17 -18.17 -2.49
C ASN A 587 -28.14 -18.20 -4.03
N LYS A 588 -27.38 -17.30 -4.68
CA LYS A 588 -27.29 -17.22 -6.15
C LYS A 588 -25.99 -17.84 -6.66
N ALA A 589 -26.10 -18.77 -7.60
CA ALA A 589 -24.95 -19.35 -8.29
C ALA A 589 -24.27 -18.26 -9.16
N GLY A 590 -22.95 -18.18 -9.07
CA GLY A 590 -22.14 -17.28 -9.90
C GLY A 590 -21.61 -17.99 -11.14
N GLU A 591 -21.41 -17.23 -12.22
CA GLU A 591 -20.86 -17.71 -13.47
C GLU A 591 -19.75 -16.75 -13.93
N THR A 592 -18.64 -17.30 -14.42
CA THR A 592 -17.54 -16.53 -15.00
C THR A 592 -17.23 -17.03 -16.39
N LEU A 593 -17.27 -16.15 -17.37
CA LEU A 593 -16.94 -16.43 -18.76
C LEU A 593 -15.63 -15.74 -19.10
N ILE A 594 -14.65 -16.50 -19.59
CA ILE A 594 -13.32 -16.01 -19.93
C ILE A 594 -13.15 -16.03 -21.45
N GLN A 595 -13.12 -14.88 -22.08
CA GLN A 595 -12.78 -14.76 -23.50
C GLN A 595 -11.26 -14.87 -23.67
N THR A 596 -10.82 -15.85 -24.49
CA THR A 596 -9.41 -16.12 -24.75
C THR A 596 -9.21 -16.69 -26.16
N TYR A 597 -8.08 -16.38 -26.79
CA TYR A 597 -7.62 -17.01 -28.04
C TYR A 597 -6.78 -18.25 -27.80
N ASP A 598 -6.38 -18.50 -26.52
CA ASP A 598 -5.60 -19.68 -26.13
C ASP A 598 -6.24 -20.39 -24.91
N PRO A 599 -7.36 -21.12 -25.08
CA PRO A 599 -8.03 -21.84 -24.00
C PRO A 599 -7.17 -22.96 -23.41
N GLU A 600 -6.16 -23.45 -24.14
CA GLU A 600 -5.23 -24.47 -23.69
C GLU A 600 -4.08 -23.89 -22.84
N HIS A 601 -3.96 -22.57 -22.76
CA HIS A 601 -2.94 -21.96 -21.92
C HIS A 601 -3.03 -22.45 -20.48
N ARG A 602 -1.88 -22.82 -19.87
CA ARG A 602 -1.81 -23.41 -18.52
C ARG A 602 -2.56 -22.64 -17.43
N VAL A 603 -2.58 -21.29 -17.50
CA VAL A 603 -3.32 -20.44 -16.57
C VAL A 603 -4.81 -20.59 -16.74
N ILE A 604 -5.29 -20.60 -17.98
CA ILE A 604 -6.71 -20.75 -18.30
C ILE A 604 -7.20 -22.14 -17.87
N ARG A 605 -6.46 -23.19 -18.22
CA ARG A 605 -6.81 -24.55 -17.80
C ARG A 605 -6.88 -24.71 -16.28
N ALA A 606 -5.92 -24.15 -15.56
CA ALA A 606 -5.90 -24.20 -14.09
C ALA A 606 -7.12 -23.47 -13.47
N LEU A 607 -7.58 -22.38 -14.10
CA LEU A 607 -8.79 -21.68 -13.67
C LEU A 607 -10.06 -22.51 -13.94
N LEU A 608 -10.13 -23.17 -15.10
CA LEU A 608 -11.27 -24.04 -15.47
C LEU A 608 -11.37 -25.29 -14.59
N GLU A 609 -10.22 -25.90 -14.27
CA GLU A 609 -10.12 -27.08 -13.42
C GLU A 609 -10.29 -26.75 -11.92
N ALA A 610 -10.28 -25.45 -11.55
CA ALA A 610 -10.27 -24.97 -10.17
C ALA A 610 -9.12 -25.57 -9.31
N ASP A 611 -8.03 -26.00 -9.96
CA ASP A 611 -6.89 -26.67 -9.32
C ASP A 611 -5.72 -25.68 -9.07
N LEU A 612 -5.83 -24.95 -7.96
CA LEU A 612 -4.78 -24.01 -7.54
C LEU A 612 -3.46 -24.73 -7.24
N GLU A 613 -3.50 -25.91 -6.64
CA GLU A 613 -2.28 -26.60 -6.22
C GLU A 613 -1.47 -27.08 -7.43
N LYS A 614 -2.15 -27.56 -8.47
CA LYS A 614 -1.52 -27.93 -9.74
C LYS A 614 -0.85 -26.72 -10.42
N PHE A 615 -1.54 -25.57 -10.45
CA PHE A 615 -0.98 -24.34 -11.00
C PHE A 615 0.30 -23.93 -10.26
N TRP A 616 0.25 -23.85 -8.93
CA TRP A 616 1.44 -23.46 -8.14
C TRP A 616 2.59 -24.46 -8.25
N SER A 617 2.29 -25.74 -8.34
CA SER A 617 3.30 -26.78 -8.52
C SER A 617 4.02 -26.63 -9.86
N LEU A 618 3.30 -26.37 -10.94
CA LEU A 618 3.89 -26.14 -12.27
C LEU A 618 4.70 -24.85 -12.30
N GLU A 619 4.15 -23.75 -11.78
CA GLU A 619 4.85 -22.45 -11.72
C GLU A 619 6.13 -22.54 -10.88
N ALA A 620 6.08 -23.27 -9.75
CA ALA A 620 7.27 -23.51 -8.91
C ALA A 620 8.34 -24.28 -9.66
N SER A 621 7.96 -25.37 -10.35
CA SER A 621 8.89 -26.19 -11.15
C SER A 621 9.59 -25.36 -12.25
N ASP A 622 8.82 -24.53 -12.95
CA ASP A 622 9.39 -23.70 -14.04
C ASP A 622 10.36 -22.67 -13.48
N ARG A 623 10.04 -22.01 -12.36
CA ARG A 623 10.96 -21.05 -11.71
C ARG A 623 12.18 -21.72 -11.11
N GLU A 624 12.05 -22.90 -10.60
CA GLU A 624 13.19 -23.67 -10.07
C GLU A 624 14.15 -24.03 -11.20
N LYS A 625 13.65 -24.57 -12.32
CA LYS A 625 14.47 -24.84 -13.52
C LYS A 625 15.13 -23.57 -14.07
N ALA A 626 14.42 -22.46 -14.02
CA ALA A 626 14.96 -21.17 -14.46
C ALA A 626 15.91 -20.53 -13.43
N GLY A 627 16.12 -21.10 -12.24
CA GLY A 627 16.88 -20.46 -11.15
C GLY A 627 16.35 -19.07 -10.81
N ALA A 628 15.02 -18.90 -10.86
CA ALA A 628 14.35 -17.63 -10.59
C ALA A 628 13.75 -17.59 -9.17
N PRO A 629 13.46 -16.42 -8.60
CA PRO A 629 12.82 -16.33 -7.29
C PRO A 629 11.50 -17.13 -7.22
N PRO A 630 11.25 -17.90 -6.12
CA PRO A 630 11.96 -17.94 -4.84
C PRO A 630 13.11 -18.95 -4.76
N PHE A 631 13.51 -19.60 -5.86
CA PHE A 631 14.56 -20.63 -5.89
C PHE A 631 15.95 -20.07 -6.20
N GLY A 632 16.05 -18.87 -6.79
CA GLY A 632 17.23 -18.05 -6.98
C GLY A 632 17.06 -16.65 -6.42
N ARG A 633 18.06 -15.80 -6.63
CA ARG A 633 18.08 -14.40 -6.23
C ARG A 633 18.26 -13.51 -7.44
N PHE A 634 17.47 -12.45 -7.51
CA PHE A 634 17.59 -11.40 -8.52
C PHE A 634 17.92 -10.06 -7.88
N ALA A 635 18.67 -9.23 -8.61
CA ALA A 635 18.80 -7.83 -8.29
C ALA A 635 18.77 -6.99 -9.57
N GLY A 636 17.95 -5.96 -9.56
CA GLY A 636 17.90 -4.95 -10.62
C GLY A 636 18.80 -3.78 -10.28
N ILE A 637 19.66 -3.35 -11.21
CA ILE A 637 20.38 -2.09 -11.10
C ILE A 637 19.76 -1.12 -12.09
N ILE A 638 19.27 0.01 -11.59
CA ILE A 638 18.58 1.05 -12.36
C ILE A 638 19.48 2.29 -12.37
N LEU A 639 19.95 2.65 -13.57
CA LEU A 639 20.70 3.87 -13.82
C LEU A 639 19.77 4.93 -14.35
N SER A 640 19.74 6.12 -13.77
CA SER A 640 18.85 7.19 -14.24
C SER A 640 19.52 8.57 -14.18
N GLY A 641 19.35 9.37 -15.24
CA GLY A 641 19.96 10.71 -15.33
C GLY A 641 19.32 11.57 -16.42
N ALA A 642 19.55 12.88 -16.36
CA ALA A 642 19.05 13.83 -17.36
C ALA A 642 19.76 13.71 -18.70
N ASN A 643 21.03 13.24 -18.70
CA ASN A 643 21.86 13.09 -19.91
C ASN A 643 22.01 11.59 -20.23
N LEU A 644 21.58 11.19 -21.45
CA LEU A 644 21.66 9.81 -21.92
C LEU A 644 23.09 9.29 -21.95
N LYS A 645 24.03 10.08 -22.49
CA LYS A 645 25.44 9.67 -22.61
C LYS A 645 26.04 9.33 -21.26
N ASN A 646 25.80 10.17 -20.24
CA ASN A 646 26.29 9.89 -18.89
C ASN A 646 25.74 8.59 -18.30
N VAL A 647 24.45 8.29 -18.58
CA VAL A 647 23.81 7.03 -18.14
C VAL A 647 24.44 5.83 -18.84
N GLU A 648 24.69 5.94 -20.15
CA GLU A 648 25.33 4.89 -20.96
C GLU A 648 26.79 4.64 -20.53
N ASP A 649 27.55 5.70 -20.31
CA ASP A 649 28.95 5.60 -19.89
C ASP A 649 29.08 4.91 -18.54
N ILE A 650 28.21 5.22 -17.58
CA ILE A 650 28.18 4.52 -16.28
C ILE A 650 27.77 3.06 -16.47
N GLY A 651 26.79 2.78 -17.32
CA GLY A 651 26.40 1.41 -17.65
C GLY A 651 27.57 0.59 -18.19
N LYS A 652 28.35 1.16 -19.12
CA LYS A 652 29.56 0.54 -19.67
C LYS A 652 30.64 0.31 -18.60
N ILE A 653 30.89 1.31 -17.75
CA ILE A 653 31.87 1.18 -16.64
C ILE A 653 31.46 0.04 -15.70
N LEU A 654 30.19 -0.02 -15.29
CA LEU A 654 29.68 -1.12 -14.45
C LEU A 654 29.87 -2.47 -15.13
N PHE A 655 29.54 -2.56 -16.42
CA PHE A 655 29.69 -3.81 -17.16
C PHE A 655 31.15 -4.24 -17.25
N ASN A 656 32.05 -3.34 -17.60
CA ASN A 656 33.49 -3.65 -17.68
C ASN A 656 34.06 -4.08 -16.31
N ASN A 657 33.68 -3.40 -15.23
CA ASN A 657 34.11 -3.78 -13.88
C ASN A 657 33.52 -5.14 -13.44
N SER A 658 32.45 -5.63 -14.08
CA SER A 658 31.86 -6.93 -13.76
C SER A 658 32.58 -8.12 -14.39
N THR A 659 33.45 -7.88 -15.37
CA THR A 659 34.10 -8.96 -16.14
C THR A 659 34.91 -9.91 -15.25
N ASN A 660 35.62 -9.38 -14.27
CA ASN A 660 36.41 -10.14 -13.30
C ASN A 660 35.54 -10.83 -12.22
N LEU A 661 34.24 -10.47 -12.14
CA LEU A 661 33.31 -10.95 -11.12
C LEU A 661 32.39 -12.07 -11.64
N ARG A 662 32.39 -12.33 -12.97
CA ARG A 662 31.50 -13.33 -13.59
C ARG A 662 31.80 -14.77 -13.19
N ASN A 663 33.01 -15.05 -12.72
CA ASN A 663 33.41 -16.37 -12.26
C ASN A 663 32.93 -16.69 -10.84
N SER A 664 32.16 -15.81 -10.20
CA SER A 664 31.71 -15.94 -8.80
C SER A 664 30.35 -16.60 -8.62
N GLY A 665 29.81 -17.32 -9.62
CA GLY A 665 28.48 -17.95 -9.53
C GLY A 665 27.32 -16.98 -9.79
N VAL A 666 27.61 -15.82 -10.42
CA VAL A 666 26.64 -14.77 -10.72
C VAL A 666 26.55 -14.55 -12.23
N GLN A 667 25.34 -14.42 -12.73
CA GLN A 667 25.08 -14.02 -14.12
C GLN A 667 24.65 -12.54 -14.13
N ILE A 668 25.27 -11.74 -15.00
CA ILE A 668 25.02 -10.31 -15.14
C ILE A 668 24.56 -10.03 -16.57
N PHE A 669 23.38 -9.44 -16.70
CA PHE A 669 22.75 -9.09 -17.97
C PHE A 669 22.64 -7.57 -18.11
N GLY A 670 22.81 -7.07 -19.33
CA GLY A 670 22.82 -5.64 -19.62
C GLY A 670 24.22 -5.02 -19.55
N PRO A 671 24.38 -3.67 -19.63
CA PRO A 671 23.31 -2.67 -19.58
C PRO A 671 22.40 -2.68 -20.82
N ALA A 672 21.12 -2.48 -20.61
CA ALA A 672 20.13 -2.35 -21.67
C ALA A 672 19.18 -1.16 -21.37
N PRO A 673 18.60 -0.51 -22.38
CA PRO A 673 17.55 0.47 -22.16
C PRO A 673 16.42 -0.14 -21.32
N ALA A 674 15.88 0.61 -20.36
CA ALA A 674 14.68 0.17 -19.68
C ALA A 674 13.50 0.14 -20.66
N PRO A 675 12.44 -0.68 -20.45
CA PRO A 675 11.24 -0.70 -21.29
C PRO A 675 10.62 0.69 -21.49
N PHE A 676 10.70 1.54 -20.47
CA PHE A 676 10.52 2.97 -20.58
C PHE A 676 11.87 3.64 -20.39
N SER A 677 12.58 3.85 -21.48
CA SER A 677 13.96 4.37 -21.46
C SER A 677 14.03 5.82 -21.00
N ARG A 678 12.89 6.56 -21.00
CA ARG A 678 12.77 7.92 -20.47
C ARG A 678 11.53 8.08 -19.60
N ILE A 679 11.68 8.57 -18.35
CA ILE A 679 10.58 8.85 -17.43
C ILE A 679 10.82 10.19 -16.74
N LYS A 680 9.82 11.08 -16.74
CA LYS A 680 9.90 12.42 -16.11
C LYS A 680 11.18 13.18 -16.53
N GLY A 681 11.51 13.11 -17.81
CA GLY A 681 12.70 13.76 -18.38
C GLY A 681 14.03 13.07 -18.11
N LYS A 682 14.07 11.94 -17.39
CA LYS A 682 15.29 11.19 -17.09
C LYS A 682 15.40 9.94 -17.94
N TYR A 683 16.55 9.74 -18.55
CA TYR A 683 16.91 8.52 -19.27
C TYR A 683 17.23 7.40 -18.29
N ARG A 684 16.93 6.16 -18.66
CA ARG A 684 17.07 4.98 -17.81
C ARG A 684 17.71 3.81 -18.54
N GLN A 685 18.68 3.18 -17.89
CA GLN A 685 19.21 1.87 -18.25
C GLN A 685 19.06 0.90 -17.10
N ARG A 686 19.07 -0.37 -17.42
CA ARG A 686 18.95 -1.47 -16.46
C ARG A 686 20.02 -2.52 -16.65
N MET A 687 20.38 -3.12 -15.54
CA MET A 687 21.13 -4.38 -15.50
C MET A 687 20.39 -5.34 -14.57
N LEU A 688 20.46 -6.63 -14.89
CA LEU A 688 19.93 -7.70 -14.06
C LEU A 688 21.09 -8.55 -13.57
N VAL A 689 21.11 -8.81 -12.28
CA VAL A 689 21.99 -9.75 -11.61
C VAL A 689 21.17 -10.95 -11.18
N LYS A 690 21.57 -12.13 -11.61
CA LYS A 690 20.98 -13.42 -11.22
C LYS A 690 22.00 -14.24 -10.48
N ALA A 691 21.63 -14.81 -9.35
CA ALA A 691 22.47 -15.63 -8.50
C ALA A 691 21.69 -16.79 -7.89
N GLU A 692 22.40 -17.78 -7.37
CA GLU A 692 21.83 -18.84 -6.58
C GLU A 692 21.21 -18.31 -5.29
N LYS A 693 20.30 -19.08 -4.69
CA LYS A 693 19.50 -18.66 -3.54
C LYS A 693 20.34 -18.21 -2.34
N ASP A 694 21.39 -18.95 -2.04
CA ASP A 694 22.23 -18.72 -0.85
C ASP A 694 23.41 -17.77 -1.12
N PHE A 695 23.52 -17.27 -2.35
CA PHE A 695 24.56 -16.32 -2.72
C PHE A 695 24.38 -14.96 -1.99
N PRO A 696 25.44 -14.39 -1.40
CA PRO A 696 25.39 -13.15 -0.64
C PRO A 696 25.30 -11.92 -1.57
N ILE A 697 24.21 -11.81 -2.32
CA ILE A 697 24.01 -10.83 -3.41
C ILE A 697 24.16 -9.38 -2.92
N GLN A 698 23.75 -9.06 -1.68
CA GLN A 698 23.89 -7.72 -1.12
C GLN A 698 25.36 -7.33 -0.94
N ARG A 699 26.18 -8.25 -0.40
CA ARG A 699 27.62 -8.01 -0.21
C ARG A 699 28.31 -7.86 -1.56
N PHE A 700 27.95 -8.70 -2.51
CA PHE A 700 28.45 -8.63 -3.88
C PHE A 700 28.15 -7.28 -4.53
N LEU A 701 26.89 -6.84 -4.52
CA LEU A 701 26.46 -5.59 -5.12
C LEU A 701 27.07 -4.37 -4.41
N LYS A 702 27.19 -4.42 -3.08
CA LYS A 702 27.83 -3.37 -2.32
C LYS A 702 29.28 -3.19 -2.75
N ASN A 703 30.04 -4.28 -2.87
CA ASN A 703 31.43 -4.24 -3.26
C ASN A 703 31.62 -3.83 -4.73
N TRP A 704 30.68 -4.19 -5.60
CA TRP A 704 30.77 -3.89 -7.04
C TRP A 704 30.25 -2.48 -7.38
N VAL A 705 29.04 -2.14 -6.92
CA VAL A 705 28.33 -0.93 -7.38
C VAL A 705 28.77 0.30 -6.58
N LEU A 706 29.00 0.18 -5.26
CA LEU A 706 29.33 1.32 -4.42
C LEU A 706 30.81 1.74 -4.50
N THR A 707 31.67 0.96 -5.15
CA THR A 707 33.06 1.36 -5.44
C THR A 707 33.14 2.42 -6.53
N LEU A 708 32.08 2.59 -7.32
CA LEU A 708 32.02 3.67 -8.30
C LEU A 708 31.93 5.03 -7.59
N LYS A 709 32.93 5.88 -7.82
CA LYS A 709 32.81 7.29 -7.41
C LYS A 709 31.55 7.87 -8.05
N SER A 710 30.69 8.48 -7.23
CA SER A 710 29.46 9.10 -7.68
C SER A 710 29.74 10.07 -8.82
N GLN A 711 29.30 9.75 -10.02
CA GLN A 711 29.41 10.69 -11.14
C GLN A 711 28.21 11.65 -11.08
N LYS A 712 28.50 12.95 -11.19
CA LYS A 712 27.49 14.01 -11.11
C LYS A 712 26.38 13.76 -12.16
N GLY A 713 25.14 13.72 -11.70
CA GLY A 713 23.95 13.69 -12.58
C GLY A 713 23.39 12.31 -12.90
N VAL A 714 23.99 11.20 -12.46
CA VAL A 714 23.40 9.86 -12.59
C VAL A 714 23.12 9.24 -11.24
N ARG A 715 21.87 8.82 -11.03
CA ARG A 715 21.43 8.09 -9.84
C ARG A 715 21.48 6.59 -10.13
N ILE A 716 22.09 5.85 -9.23
CA ILE A 716 22.11 4.37 -9.22
C ILE A 716 21.14 3.92 -8.14
N GLN A 717 20.19 3.06 -8.49
CA GLN A 717 19.30 2.39 -7.56
C GLN A 717 19.46 0.88 -7.70
N ILE A 718 19.45 0.19 -6.57
CA ILE A 718 19.53 -1.26 -6.51
C ILE A 718 18.18 -1.75 -5.97
N ASP A 719 17.54 -2.65 -6.70
CA ASP A 719 16.32 -3.33 -6.28
C ASP A 719 16.62 -4.81 -6.04
N ILE A 720 16.60 -5.22 -4.78
CA ILE A 720 16.79 -6.61 -4.39
C ILE A 720 15.46 -7.35 -4.52
N ASP A 721 15.51 -8.51 -5.14
CA ASP A 721 14.35 -9.35 -5.45
C ASP A 721 13.21 -8.53 -6.09
N PRO A 722 13.49 -7.92 -7.28
CA PRO A 722 12.55 -7.04 -7.96
C PRO A 722 11.26 -7.79 -8.31
N TYR A 723 10.13 -7.12 -8.14
CA TYR A 723 8.81 -7.68 -8.42
C TYR A 723 8.44 -7.58 -9.91
N ASN A 724 9.01 -6.63 -10.59
CA ASN A 724 8.93 -6.45 -12.04
C ASN A 724 10.24 -5.88 -12.58
N PHE A 725 10.44 -6.02 -13.89
CA PHE A 725 11.59 -5.48 -14.59
C PHE A 725 11.21 -4.32 -15.53
N LEU A 726 10.08 -3.66 -15.27
CA LEU A 726 9.55 -2.55 -16.06
C LEU A 726 10.12 -1.18 -15.69
#